data_20a068f4331400729b8518e1cfd2f1d2
#
_entry.id   20a068f4331400729b8518e1cfd2f1d2
#
_cell.length_a   1.000
_cell.length_b   1.000
_cell.length_c   1.000
_cell.angle_alpha   90.00
_cell.angle_beta   90.00
_cell.angle_gamma   90.00
#
_symmetry.space_group_name_H-M   'P 1'
#
loop_
_entity.id
_entity.type
_entity.pdbx_description
1 polymer ?
#
loop_
_entity_poly.entity_id
_entity_poly.type
_entity_poly.pdbx_seq_one_letter_code
_entity_poly.pdbx_strand_id
1 'polypeptide(L)'
;MYNLMIVEAPPKAKKIESILKKEGLNYKVVATAGYIKDLPKNEYALNFNEKDLKVKWVYSEGKKQLISNIKELASKANEILISTDDDREGEKIASDIIKELGLSEGQYKRVVFTAITKNKILDAINNPRKLKKKKVTSAITRRILDREIGYPVSEILRWDLRRQGFVVPNNLGCGRTISPTLHILNENQKSIDEFTEEEYYRIKVWYLKDGVNFFGIHEVKFMKDSNDNMEQLKLVMEQMRLNRHTVIRHTPKNKEVAPPPALTTVTLQQSVSNIYGLKGKETMALAQLLYHLGYITYHRTDSNLQSEETYLEIINYLGKKYDEDDILPTKRNFKQANKNAQEGHESIAITSISEEFHPDNIKQHWIEQGQWELDTMSEKEKKYCFNSNHLRVYEIIWYRTLAVQMRNAVYDASETVVDIAGNKITMISNRLKTTKLYDGGEKVMSGWLSLKSSLLKKSTMLEETDYMNDEKYIPTTIEGEELHVVDITLLNEKTRAPYHYGEGRLIKKIDAAGIVRPSTLATVLPSLESKKCIYYVGNTVKITRLGQVVDDWISENAFWLNDIEMAQKFEETLDSISDEDIENISDTDFIMEYHERIENLKERLGYVNGIDQEVAEWQVEKALKIASSIGIELGDEILNNRDKIEVFLSNNAPRVELDSLGKCPACKKGKIKENEKAFGCSEFRNGCKFVLWKKSMTSFFEMFGAQITNNYLISIIIAALKKEPLLYTGLINKKGDSFDAFIDIKFNKEKEFWGLNIKFDNEKKENLAKEQIVKVDSLEINRVLKNYKMENELAIKLEALFNKEGNASLCYGKFLIPELYKLNNNDIDELGLEIKEIIKNKNSILYINDKKTIISILSYQPSSQAFIELMNDIYKLISVFEKTSILKVACGVDFRRFSETIDELEENLNSYLIESINLKDFEIIYKRSF
;
A
#
# COMPACT_ATOMS: atom_id res chain seq x y z
N MET A 1 23.84 -23.45 39.54
CA MET A 1 22.64 -22.60 39.74
C MET A 1 22.62 -21.50 38.67
N TYR A 2 21.49 -21.05 38.23
CA TYR A 2 21.33 -20.05 37.13
C TYR A 2 20.27 -19.02 37.53
N ASN A 3 20.27 -17.88 36.90
CA ASN A 3 19.17 -16.92 36.98
C ASN A 3 18.19 -17.20 35.85
N LEU A 4 16.88 -17.13 36.13
CA LEU A 4 15.83 -17.37 35.15
C LEU A 4 15.30 -16.02 34.63
N MET A 5 15.39 -15.81 33.32
CA MET A 5 14.75 -14.67 32.66
C MET A 5 13.57 -15.16 31.81
N ILE A 6 12.40 -14.54 31.97
CA ILE A 6 11.17 -14.90 31.24
C ILE A 6 10.80 -13.76 30.32
N VAL A 7 10.70 -14.02 29.00
CA VAL A 7 10.38 -13.07 27.92
C VAL A 7 9.15 -13.50 27.14
N GLU A 8 8.72 -12.71 26.14
CA GLU A 8 7.53 -13.03 25.36
C GLU A 8 7.80 -13.96 24.17
N ALA A 9 8.93 -13.81 23.47
CA ALA A 9 9.15 -14.44 22.19
C ALA A 9 10.38 -15.37 22.15
N PRO A 10 10.30 -16.57 21.51
CA PRO A 10 11.42 -17.51 21.44
C PRO A 10 12.68 -16.94 20.74
N PRO A 11 12.63 -16.17 19.63
CA PRO A 11 13.83 -15.56 19.05
C PRO A 11 14.50 -14.57 20.00
N LYS A 12 13.70 -13.75 20.70
CA LYS A 12 14.14 -12.81 21.74
C LYS A 12 14.89 -13.57 22.85
N ALA A 13 14.34 -14.69 23.33
CA ALA A 13 14.97 -15.50 24.36
C ALA A 13 16.35 -16.00 23.94
N LYS A 14 16.48 -16.59 22.76
CA LYS A 14 17.76 -17.09 22.23
C LYS A 14 18.80 -15.98 22.08
N LYS A 15 18.40 -14.81 21.57
CA LYS A 15 19.31 -13.67 21.38
C LYS A 15 19.82 -13.15 22.72
N ILE A 16 18.94 -12.94 23.69
CA ILE A 16 19.33 -12.46 25.04
C ILE A 16 20.25 -13.47 25.75
N GLU A 17 19.90 -14.77 25.72
CA GLU A 17 20.72 -15.81 26.33
C GLU A 17 22.12 -15.84 25.70
N SER A 18 22.23 -15.70 24.41
CA SER A 18 23.51 -15.60 23.71
C SER A 18 24.33 -14.38 24.15
N ILE A 19 23.70 -13.22 24.31
CA ILE A 19 24.37 -12.00 24.77
C ILE A 19 24.89 -12.20 26.20
N LEU A 20 24.04 -12.65 27.11
CA LEU A 20 24.38 -12.85 28.52
C LEU A 20 25.49 -13.91 28.71
N LYS A 21 25.46 -14.97 27.90
CA LYS A 21 26.51 -16.00 27.87
C LYS A 21 27.86 -15.46 27.43
N LYS A 22 27.89 -14.57 26.42
CA LYS A 22 29.15 -13.92 25.96
C LYS A 22 29.77 -13.04 27.07
N GLU A 23 28.94 -12.49 27.98
CA GLU A 23 29.38 -11.71 29.14
C GLU A 23 29.73 -12.58 30.35
N GLY A 24 29.76 -13.91 30.21
CA GLY A 24 30.08 -14.81 31.29
C GLY A 24 28.96 -14.96 32.36
N LEU A 25 27.76 -14.46 32.07
CA LEU A 25 26.61 -14.50 32.99
C LEU A 25 25.79 -15.77 32.76
N ASN A 26 25.46 -16.44 33.84
CA ASN A 26 24.72 -17.71 33.82
C ASN A 26 23.21 -17.48 33.93
N TYR A 27 22.56 -17.21 32.80
CA TYR A 27 21.14 -17.05 32.69
C TYR A 27 20.52 -18.16 31.82
N LYS A 28 19.35 -18.63 32.25
CA LYS A 28 18.45 -19.42 31.40
C LYS A 28 17.31 -18.51 30.96
N VAL A 29 17.14 -18.34 29.63
CA VAL A 29 16.12 -17.46 29.11
C VAL A 29 15.00 -18.29 28.45
N VAL A 30 13.76 -18.08 28.89
CA VAL A 30 12.58 -18.81 28.39
C VAL A 30 11.51 -17.84 27.87
N ALA A 31 10.69 -18.31 26.94
CA ALA A 31 9.67 -17.48 26.32
C ALA A 31 8.25 -17.99 26.58
N THR A 32 7.32 -17.07 26.87
CA THR A 32 5.89 -17.39 27.02
C THR A 32 5.17 -17.59 25.71
N ALA A 33 5.71 -17.08 24.59
CA ALA A 33 5.08 -17.04 23.28
C ALA A 33 3.68 -16.36 23.28
N GLY A 34 3.56 -15.21 23.95
CA GLY A 34 2.34 -14.40 24.06
C GLY A 34 1.53 -14.65 25.35
N TYR A 35 0.26 -14.30 25.36
CA TYR A 35 -0.65 -14.40 26.51
C TYR A 35 -0.73 -15.81 27.09
N ILE A 36 -0.67 -15.91 28.39
CA ILE A 36 -0.82 -17.17 29.17
C ILE A 36 -2.29 -17.50 29.32
N LYS A 37 -3.07 -16.52 29.76
CA LYS A 37 -4.52 -16.62 29.92
C LYS A 37 -5.23 -15.58 29.06
N ASP A 38 -6.34 -15.97 28.46
CA ASP A 38 -7.20 -15.11 27.67
C ASP A 38 -8.67 -15.51 27.85
N LEU A 39 -9.60 -14.70 27.32
CA LEU A 39 -11.01 -15.07 27.24
C LEU A 39 -11.19 -16.23 26.24
N PRO A 40 -12.07 -17.21 26.53
CA PRO A 40 -12.34 -18.30 25.61
C PRO A 40 -12.84 -17.77 24.24
N LYS A 41 -12.44 -18.42 23.14
CA LYS A 41 -12.70 -17.92 21.79
C LYS A 41 -14.17 -17.99 21.38
N ASN A 42 -14.89 -19.01 21.84
CA ASN A 42 -16.25 -19.35 21.39
C ASN A 42 -17.32 -19.10 22.45
N GLU A 43 -17.00 -18.35 23.49
CA GLU A 43 -17.92 -18.02 24.56
C GLU A 43 -17.88 -16.52 24.85
N TYR A 44 -19.01 -15.96 25.26
CA TYR A 44 -19.06 -14.56 25.69
C TYR A 44 -18.17 -14.33 26.92
N ALA A 45 -18.20 -15.25 27.89
CA ALA A 45 -17.31 -15.33 29.05
C ALA A 45 -17.37 -14.17 30.06
N LEU A 46 -18.34 -13.27 29.92
CA LEU A 46 -18.63 -12.19 30.87
C LEU A 46 -20.00 -12.45 31.50
N ASN A 47 -20.11 -12.23 32.80
CA ASN A 47 -21.36 -12.33 33.53
C ASN A 47 -21.52 -11.10 34.40
N PHE A 48 -22.44 -10.24 34.01
CA PHE A 48 -22.82 -9.01 34.71
C PHE A 48 -23.93 -9.31 35.69
N ASN A 49 -23.66 -9.01 36.97
CA ASN A 49 -24.65 -8.94 38.02
C ASN A 49 -24.80 -7.47 38.44
N GLU A 50 -25.89 -7.09 39.13
CA GLU A 50 -26.24 -5.69 39.47
C GLU A 50 -25.08 -4.83 40.01
N LYS A 51 -24.01 -5.42 40.56
CA LYS A 51 -22.86 -4.72 41.15
C LYS A 51 -21.50 -5.38 40.92
N ASP A 52 -21.47 -6.49 40.15
CA ASP A 52 -20.23 -7.29 40.04
C ASP A 52 -20.09 -7.87 38.63
N LEU A 53 -18.86 -7.87 38.11
CA LEU A 53 -18.52 -8.46 36.84
C LEU A 53 -17.63 -9.69 37.04
N LYS A 54 -18.14 -10.86 36.71
CA LYS A 54 -17.35 -12.10 36.71
C LYS A 54 -16.84 -12.42 35.30
N VAL A 55 -15.52 -12.58 35.18
CA VAL A 55 -14.83 -12.85 33.92
C VAL A 55 -14.22 -14.24 33.93
N LYS A 56 -14.55 -15.06 32.94
CA LYS A 56 -13.99 -16.42 32.79
C LYS A 56 -12.68 -16.34 31.99
N TRP A 57 -11.54 -16.54 32.69
CA TRP A 57 -10.23 -16.63 32.06
C TRP A 57 -9.82 -18.08 31.87
N VAL A 58 -9.28 -18.44 30.68
CA VAL A 58 -8.80 -19.79 30.37
C VAL A 58 -7.35 -19.73 29.90
N TYR A 59 -6.60 -20.82 30.07
CA TYR A 59 -5.28 -20.93 29.44
C TYR A 59 -5.39 -20.91 27.92
N SER A 60 -4.55 -20.12 27.31
CA SER A 60 -4.37 -20.21 25.86
C SER A 60 -3.78 -21.57 25.47
N GLU A 61 -3.99 -21.99 24.23
CA GLU A 61 -3.58 -23.31 23.74
C GLU A 61 -2.10 -23.59 23.99
N GLY A 62 -1.79 -24.75 24.55
CA GLY A 62 -0.43 -25.19 24.89
C GLY A 62 0.21 -24.48 26.10
N LYS A 63 -0.43 -23.45 26.70
CA LYS A 63 0.21 -22.66 27.78
C LYS A 63 0.24 -23.36 29.12
N LYS A 64 -0.71 -24.22 29.41
CA LYS A 64 -0.73 -24.98 30.67
C LYS A 64 0.55 -25.81 30.87
N GLN A 65 0.99 -26.53 29.82
CA GLN A 65 2.23 -27.28 29.82
C GLN A 65 3.46 -26.38 29.88
N LEU A 66 3.47 -25.29 29.11
CA LEU A 66 4.56 -24.31 29.10
C LEU A 66 4.78 -23.71 30.51
N ILE A 67 3.72 -23.30 31.18
CA ILE A 67 3.79 -22.76 32.56
C ILE A 67 4.29 -23.80 33.55
N SER A 68 3.88 -25.07 33.44
CA SER A 68 4.42 -26.16 34.24
C SER A 68 5.95 -26.26 34.11
N ASN A 69 6.45 -26.20 32.87
CA ASN A 69 7.90 -26.19 32.61
C ASN A 69 8.60 -24.95 33.19
N ILE A 70 7.97 -23.78 33.07
CA ILE A 70 8.53 -22.54 33.68
C ILE A 70 8.56 -22.63 35.21
N LYS A 71 7.53 -23.21 35.86
CA LYS A 71 7.47 -23.45 37.31
C LYS A 71 8.65 -24.33 37.76
N GLU A 72 8.92 -25.40 37.05
CA GLU A 72 10.06 -26.28 37.34
C GLU A 72 11.40 -25.55 37.23
N LEU A 73 11.56 -24.70 36.21
CA LEU A 73 12.78 -23.89 36.04
C LEU A 73 12.92 -22.82 37.14
N ALA A 74 11.81 -22.18 37.51
CA ALA A 74 11.77 -21.14 38.54
C ALA A 74 12.15 -21.69 39.90
N SER A 75 11.73 -22.91 40.23
CA SER A 75 12.07 -23.55 41.50
C SER A 75 13.57 -23.87 41.68
N LYS A 76 14.33 -23.91 40.58
CA LYS A 76 15.78 -24.20 40.54
C LYS A 76 16.62 -22.94 40.29
N ALA A 77 16.01 -21.77 40.08
CA ALA A 77 16.68 -20.54 39.83
C ALA A 77 17.09 -19.78 41.09
N ASN A 78 18.20 -19.04 41.03
CA ASN A 78 18.61 -18.15 42.14
C ASN A 78 17.75 -16.87 42.13
N GLU A 79 17.53 -16.30 40.97
CA GLU A 79 16.71 -15.11 40.77
C GLU A 79 15.75 -15.34 39.59
N ILE A 80 14.57 -14.71 39.67
CA ILE A 80 13.57 -14.72 38.61
C ILE A 80 13.43 -13.30 38.08
N LEU A 81 13.72 -13.13 36.79
CA LEU A 81 13.59 -11.87 36.07
C LEU A 81 12.44 -11.99 35.06
N ILE A 82 11.50 -11.07 35.13
CA ILE A 82 10.37 -11.01 34.22
C ILE A 82 10.62 -9.85 33.23
N SER A 83 10.89 -10.20 31.98
CA SER A 83 11.38 -9.27 30.96
C SER A 83 10.49 -9.27 29.69
N THR A 84 9.18 -9.14 29.90
CA THR A 84 8.20 -8.89 28.87
C THR A 84 8.30 -7.42 28.39
N ASP A 85 7.77 -7.10 27.21
CA ASP A 85 7.86 -5.78 26.59
C ASP A 85 7.24 -4.67 27.48
N ASP A 86 7.63 -3.40 27.26
CA ASP A 86 7.13 -2.27 28.05
C ASP A 86 5.83 -1.68 27.46
N ASP A 87 4.87 -2.54 27.20
CA ASP A 87 3.54 -2.11 26.82
C ASP A 87 2.48 -2.71 27.76
N ARG A 88 1.22 -2.35 27.59
CA ARG A 88 0.10 -2.87 28.40
C ARG A 88 -0.03 -4.40 28.28
N GLU A 89 0.24 -4.95 27.11
CA GLU A 89 0.18 -6.40 26.85
C GLU A 89 1.28 -7.12 27.62
N GLY A 90 2.51 -6.60 27.57
CA GLY A 90 3.66 -7.13 28.30
C GLY A 90 3.48 -7.05 29.82
N GLU A 91 2.89 -5.98 30.37
CA GLU A 91 2.58 -5.86 31.79
C GLU A 91 1.52 -6.90 32.24
N LYS A 92 0.49 -7.13 31.39
CA LYS A 92 -0.49 -8.20 31.67
C LYS A 92 0.15 -9.57 31.65
N ILE A 93 1.02 -9.88 30.68
CA ILE A 93 1.75 -11.14 30.62
C ILE A 93 2.64 -11.30 31.87
N ALA A 94 3.34 -10.24 32.28
CA ALA A 94 4.15 -10.24 33.51
C ALA A 94 3.29 -10.54 34.73
N SER A 95 2.13 -9.90 34.89
CA SER A 95 1.19 -10.14 35.96
C SER A 95 0.69 -11.60 36.00
N ASP A 96 0.37 -12.17 34.81
CA ASP A 96 -0.05 -13.57 34.73
C ASP A 96 1.08 -14.52 35.13
N ILE A 97 2.34 -14.26 34.73
CA ILE A 97 3.51 -15.03 35.16
C ILE A 97 3.67 -15.00 36.69
N ILE A 98 3.61 -13.82 37.31
CA ILE A 98 3.73 -13.63 38.77
C ILE A 98 2.66 -14.43 39.48
N LYS A 99 1.40 -14.32 39.05
CA LYS A 99 0.27 -15.07 39.65
C LYS A 99 0.43 -16.58 39.47
N GLU A 100 0.84 -17.05 38.31
CA GLU A 100 1.01 -18.46 38.01
C GLU A 100 2.16 -19.08 38.78
N LEU A 101 3.24 -18.35 39.02
CA LEU A 101 4.39 -18.79 39.79
C LEU A 101 4.19 -18.61 41.31
N GLY A 102 3.12 -17.92 41.72
CA GLY A 102 2.85 -17.63 43.15
C GLY A 102 3.88 -16.70 43.78
N LEU A 103 4.45 -15.75 42.99
CA LEU A 103 5.51 -14.87 43.48
C LEU A 103 4.93 -13.64 44.18
N SER A 104 5.54 -13.28 45.30
CA SER A 104 5.28 -12.04 46.02
C SER A 104 6.27 -10.95 45.60
N GLU A 105 5.98 -9.70 45.98
CA GLU A 105 6.89 -8.57 45.76
C GLU A 105 8.23 -8.84 46.46
N GLY A 106 9.33 -8.65 45.77
CA GLY A 106 10.68 -8.98 46.22
C GLY A 106 11.19 -10.36 45.79
N GLN A 107 10.34 -11.29 45.39
CA GLN A 107 10.74 -12.60 44.86
C GLN A 107 11.02 -12.63 43.36
N TYR A 108 10.79 -11.50 42.67
CA TYR A 108 11.08 -11.31 41.24
C TYR A 108 11.60 -9.91 40.98
N LYS A 109 12.28 -9.77 39.84
CA LYS A 109 12.69 -8.47 39.27
C LYS A 109 11.96 -8.22 37.97
N ARG A 110 11.31 -7.07 37.81
CA ARG A 110 10.74 -6.62 36.54
C ARG A 110 11.82 -5.87 35.75
N VAL A 111 12.27 -6.43 34.62
CA VAL A 111 13.38 -5.92 33.81
C VAL A 111 12.83 -5.52 32.47
N VAL A 112 13.07 -4.28 32.04
CA VAL A 112 12.51 -3.71 30.82
C VAL A 112 13.60 -3.00 30.03
N PHE A 113 13.67 -3.24 28.73
CA PHE A 113 14.60 -2.60 27.82
C PHE A 113 13.92 -2.31 26.48
N THR A 114 14.33 -1.20 25.84
CA THR A 114 13.79 -0.71 24.57
C THR A 114 14.51 -1.30 23.36
N ALA A 115 15.68 -1.93 23.56
CA ALA A 115 16.45 -2.60 22.52
C ALA A 115 17.16 -3.84 23.05
N ILE A 116 17.33 -4.85 22.20
CA ILE A 116 18.01 -6.11 22.57
C ILE A 116 19.51 -5.97 22.24
N THR A 117 20.17 -5.09 23.00
CA THR A 117 21.61 -4.84 22.95
C THR A 117 22.24 -5.19 24.31
N LYS A 118 23.57 -5.45 24.30
CA LYS A 118 24.31 -5.74 25.53
C LYS A 118 24.07 -4.67 26.59
N ASN A 119 24.30 -3.40 26.27
CA ASN A 119 24.25 -2.29 27.20
C ASN A 119 22.85 -2.15 27.82
N LYS A 120 21.79 -2.15 26.97
CA LYS A 120 20.41 -2.00 27.44
C LYS A 120 19.97 -3.15 28.33
N ILE A 121 20.38 -4.38 28.01
CA ILE A 121 20.03 -5.56 28.82
C ILE A 121 20.73 -5.49 30.18
N LEU A 122 22.05 -5.20 30.23
CA LEU A 122 22.78 -5.13 31.46
C LEU A 122 22.31 -3.97 32.34
N ASP A 123 22.05 -2.81 31.76
CA ASP A 123 21.50 -1.66 32.46
C ASP A 123 20.13 -2.01 33.10
N ALA A 124 19.25 -2.64 32.34
CA ALA A 124 17.92 -3.03 32.84
C ALA A 124 17.97 -4.11 33.94
N ILE A 125 18.93 -5.03 33.88
CA ILE A 125 19.14 -6.03 34.95
C ILE A 125 19.59 -5.34 36.23
N ASN A 126 20.45 -4.33 36.13
CA ASN A 126 20.95 -3.56 37.26
C ASN A 126 19.91 -2.57 37.85
N ASN A 127 18.99 -2.11 37.01
CA ASN A 127 17.96 -1.13 37.32
C ASN A 127 16.54 -1.70 37.15
N PRO A 128 16.16 -2.75 37.90
CA PRO A 128 14.81 -3.33 37.80
C PRO A 128 13.77 -2.37 38.34
N ARG A 129 12.58 -2.37 37.73
CA ARG A 129 11.44 -1.57 38.15
C ARG A 129 10.32 -2.39 38.78
N LYS A 130 9.31 -1.74 39.30
CA LYS A 130 8.07 -2.40 39.80
C LYS A 130 7.13 -2.70 38.60
N LEU A 131 6.25 -3.69 38.80
CA LEU A 131 5.13 -3.94 37.88
C LEU A 131 4.18 -2.74 37.90
N LYS A 132 3.84 -2.20 36.73
CA LYS A 132 2.86 -1.12 36.59
C LYS A 132 1.44 -1.67 36.62
N LYS A 133 0.86 -1.70 37.84
CA LYS A 133 -0.47 -2.31 38.09
C LYS A 133 -1.58 -1.66 37.28
N LYS A 134 -1.56 -0.35 37.09
CA LYS A 134 -2.55 0.39 36.28
C LYS A 134 -2.48 0.02 34.79
N LYS A 135 -1.29 -0.21 34.25
CA LYS A 135 -1.15 -0.76 32.86
C LYS A 135 -1.79 -2.15 32.76
N VAL A 136 -1.66 -2.99 33.79
CA VAL A 136 -2.33 -4.30 33.82
C VAL A 136 -3.85 -4.14 33.84
N THR A 137 -4.39 -3.27 34.71
CA THR A 137 -5.81 -2.95 34.75
C THR A 137 -6.32 -2.47 33.40
N SER A 138 -5.67 -1.48 32.79
CA SER A 138 -6.05 -0.97 31.48
C SER A 138 -6.05 -2.06 30.38
N ALA A 139 -5.08 -2.99 30.40
CA ALA A 139 -5.05 -4.13 29.47
C ALA A 139 -6.23 -5.09 29.68
N ILE A 140 -6.60 -5.35 30.93
CA ILE A 140 -7.74 -6.21 31.30
C ILE A 140 -9.05 -5.52 30.91
N THR A 141 -9.24 -4.25 31.28
CA THR A 141 -10.41 -3.43 30.95
C THR A 141 -10.65 -3.40 29.45
N ARG A 142 -9.59 -3.12 28.70
CA ARG A 142 -9.65 -3.15 27.22
C ARG A 142 -10.10 -4.50 26.71
N ARG A 143 -9.55 -5.61 27.23
CA ARG A 143 -9.88 -6.95 26.78
C ARG A 143 -11.34 -7.32 27.08
N ILE A 144 -11.85 -6.88 28.23
CA ILE A 144 -13.25 -7.03 28.60
C ILE A 144 -14.17 -6.24 27.67
N LEU A 145 -13.86 -4.95 27.45
CA LEU A 145 -14.64 -4.08 26.58
C LEU A 145 -14.61 -4.53 25.11
N ASP A 146 -13.47 -5.00 24.60
CA ASP A 146 -13.40 -5.58 23.25
C ASP A 146 -14.31 -6.82 23.12
N ARG A 147 -14.49 -7.60 24.20
CA ARG A 147 -15.41 -8.73 24.26
C ARG A 147 -16.86 -8.27 24.39
N GLU A 148 -17.12 -7.35 25.31
CA GLU A 148 -18.45 -6.80 25.59
C GLU A 148 -19.06 -6.13 24.35
N ILE A 149 -18.29 -5.31 23.68
CA ILE A 149 -18.73 -4.64 22.44
C ILE A 149 -18.78 -5.63 21.27
N GLY A 150 -17.71 -6.39 21.09
CA GLY A 150 -17.50 -7.19 19.89
C GLY A 150 -18.48 -8.36 19.74
N TYR A 151 -18.90 -9.01 20.82
CA TYR A 151 -19.78 -10.19 20.75
C TYR A 151 -21.25 -9.80 20.58
N PRO A 152 -21.91 -9.14 21.56
CA PRO A 152 -23.35 -8.85 21.46
C PRO A 152 -23.68 -7.98 20.26
N VAL A 153 -22.96 -6.88 20.06
CA VAL A 153 -23.28 -5.96 18.94
C VAL A 153 -23.08 -6.64 17.59
N SER A 154 -22.08 -7.52 17.45
CA SER A 154 -21.92 -8.28 16.19
C SER A 154 -23.03 -9.31 15.97
N GLU A 155 -23.55 -9.92 17.05
CA GLU A 155 -24.72 -10.82 16.95
C GLU A 155 -25.98 -10.06 16.57
N ILE A 156 -26.25 -8.94 17.21
CA ILE A 156 -27.39 -8.07 16.90
C ILE A 156 -27.31 -7.58 15.45
N LEU A 157 -26.12 -7.09 15.01
CA LEU A 157 -25.89 -6.67 13.64
C LEU A 157 -26.22 -7.78 12.64
N ARG A 158 -25.68 -8.99 12.85
CA ARG A 158 -25.95 -10.10 11.93
C ARG A 158 -27.41 -10.50 11.93
N TRP A 159 -28.03 -10.58 13.10
CA TRP A 159 -29.45 -10.91 13.25
C TRP A 159 -30.33 -9.90 12.51
N ASP A 160 -30.12 -8.60 12.74
CA ASP A 160 -30.99 -7.58 12.16
C ASP A 160 -30.78 -7.43 10.64
N LEU A 161 -29.53 -7.48 10.16
CA LEU A 161 -29.26 -7.47 8.72
C LEU A 161 -29.88 -8.69 8.01
N ARG A 162 -29.87 -9.86 8.64
CA ARG A 162 -30.53 -11.05 8.10
C ARG A 162 -32.05 -10.88 8.07
N ARG A 163 -32.63 -10.33 9.13
CA ARG A 163 -34.06 -9.98 9.18
C ARG A 163 -34.45 -9.03 8.06
N GLN A 164 -33.58 -8.10 7.70
CA GLN A 164 -33.75 -7.20 6.56
C GLN A 164 -33.50 -7.88 5.20
N GLY A 165 -33.15 -9.16 5.16
CA GLY A 165 -32.94 -9.95 3.94
C GLY A 165 -31.51 -9.94 3.39
N PHE A 166 -30.55 -9.39 4.10
CA PHE A 166 -29.14 -9.44 3.68
C PHE A 166 -28.52 -10.80 3.94
N VAL A 167 -27.69 -11.29 3.00
CA VAL A 167 -26.80 -12.44 3.20
C VAL A 167 -25.48 -11.98 3.77
N VAL A 168 -25.25 -12.26 5.04
CA VAL A 168 -24.05 -11.80 5.76
C VAL A 168 -23.14 -12.96 6.14
N PRO A 169 -21.82 -12.80 6.10
CA PRO A 169 -20.87 -13.81 6.57
C PRO A 169 -21.03 -14.09 8.07
N ASN A 170 -20.83 -15.34 8.51
CA ASN A 170 -20.91 -15.70 9.93
C ASN A 170 -19.84 -14.99 10.79
N ASN A 171 -18.70 -14.64 10.21
CA ASN A 171 -17.65 -13.87 10.85
C ASN A 171 -17.83 -12.35 10.73
N LEU A 172 -18.96 -11.88 10.15
CA LEU A 172 -19.27 -10.45 10.12
C LEU A 172 -19.37 -9.93 11.55
N GLY A 173 -18.78 -8.79 11.80
CA GLY A 173 -18.82 -8.18 13.14
C GLY A 173 -18.28 -6.76 13.11
N CYS A 174 -18.59 -6.06 14.18
CA CYS A 174 -18.18 -4.69 14.46
C CYS A 174 -17.25 -4.66 15.69
N GLY A 175 -16.76 -3.49 16.02
CA GLY A 175 -15.91 -3.27 17.18
C GLY A 175 -15.31 -1.87 17.21
N ARG A 176 -14.86 -1.44 18.37
CA ARG A 176 -14.44 -0.06 18.66
C ARG A 176 -13.34 0.53 17.76
N THR A 177 -12.54 -0.27 17.06
CA THR A 177 -11.50 0.21 16.14
C THR A 177 -11.87 -0.03 14.69
N ILE A 178 -12.54 -1.16 14.39
CA ILE A 178 -12.90 -1.49 13.02
C ILE A 178 -14.10 -0.68 12.52
N SER A 179 -15.07 -0.36 13.39
CA SER A 179 -16.25 0.39 13.01
C SER A 179 -15.95 1.84 12.65
N PRO A 180 -15.21 2.64 13.43
CA PRO A 180 -14.86 4.01 13.02
C PRO A 180 -13.90 4.02 11.83
N THR A 181 -13.06 2.99 11.65
CA THR A 181 -12.25 2.86 10.43
C THR A 181 -13.11 2.63 9.19
N LEU A 182 -14.14 1.78 9.32
CA LEU A 182 -15.10 1.53 8.25
C LEU A 182 -15.90 2.80 7.90
N HIS A 183 -16.26 3.58 8.92
CA HIS A 183 -16.93 4.87 8.75
C HIS A 183 -16.10 5.87 7.95
N ILE A 184 -14.81 6.02 8.28
CA ILE A 184 -13.88 6.87 7.50
C ILE A 184 -13.87 6.46 6.02
N LEU A 185 -13.90 5.17 5.73
CA LEU A 185 -13.91 4.67 4.35
C LEU A 185 -15.26 4.90 3.67
N ASN A 186 -16.37 4.78 4.39
CA ASN A 186 -17.72 5.00 3.85
C ASN A 186 -17.96 6.47 3.53
N GLU A 187 -17.56 7.38 4.41
CA GLU A 187 -17.64 8.82 4.16
C GLU A 187 -16.78 9.26 2.96
N ASN A 188 -15.58 8.67 2.81
CA ASN A 188 -14.78 8.91 1.62
C ASN A 188 -15.46 8.39 0.35
N GLN A 189 -16.08 7.21 0.41
CA GLN A 189 -16.82 6.65 -0.73
C GLN A 189 -18.04 7.52 -1.07
N LYS A 190 -18.82 7.95 -0.08
CA LYS A 190 -19.95 8.89 -0.30
C LYS A 190 -19.48 10.17 -0.98
N SER A 191 -18.39 10.77 -0.48
CA SER A 191 -17.81 11.97 -1.06
C SER A 191 -17.33 11.78 -2.51
N ILE A 192 -16.89 10.56 -2.88
CA ILE A 192 -16.53 10.23 -4.26
C ILE A 192 -17.78 10.05 -5.12
N ASP A 193 -18.81 9.37 -4.60
CA ASP A 193 -20.02 9.05 -5.35
C ASP A 193 -20.91 10.31 -5.58
N GLU A 194 -20.88 11.26 -4.64
CA GLU A 194 -21.62 12.53 -4.72
C GLU A 194 -20.89 13.60 -5.51
N PHE A 195 -19.59 13.37 -5.82
CA PHE A 195 -18.79 14.35 -6.52
C PHE A 195 -19.26 14.56 -7.96
N THR A 196 -19.47 15.82 -8.31
CA THR A 196 -19.76 16.24 -9.69
C THR A 196 -18.53 16.91 -10.28
N GLU A 197 -18.04 16.38 -11.40
CA GLU A 197 -16.92 16.96 -12.12
C GLU A 197 -17.34 18.28 -12.77
N GLU A 198 -16.59 19.35 -12.51
CA GLU A 198 -16.77 20.66 -13.09
C GLU A 198 -15.53 21.03 -13.93
N GLU A 199 -15.77 21.54 -15.14
CA GLU A 199 -14.71 22.01 -16.02
C GLU A 199 -14.45 23.50 -15.82
N TYR A 200 -13.16 23.89 -15.82
CA TYR A 200 -12.77 25.27 -15.69
C TYR A 200 -11.52 25.58 -16.53
N TYR A 201 -11.34 26.85 -16.84
CA TYR A 201 -10.12 27.35 -17.45
C TYR A 201 -9.25 28.08 -16.45
N ARG A 202 -7.93 27.96 -16.58
CA ARG A 202 -6.95 28.87 -16.01
C ARG A 202 -6.06 29.44 -17.10
N ILE A 203 -5.60 30.67 -16.93
CA ILE A 203 -4.70 31.33 -17.87
C ILE A 203 -3.26 31.05 -17.40
N LYS A 204 -2.45 30.53 -18.30
CA LYS A 204 -1.02 30.31 -18.12
C LYS A 204 -0.26 31.27 -19.00
N VAL A 205 0.64 32.06 -18.42
CA VAL A 205 1.46 33.01 -19.14
C VAL A 205 2.92 32.57 -19.09
N TRP A 206 3.53 32.48 -20.25
CA TRP A 206 4.94 32.18 -20.43
C TRP A 206 5.76 33.46 -20.57
N TYR A 207 6.87 33.52 -19.84
CA TYR A 207 7.83 34.61 -19.83
C TYR A 207 9.21 34.15 -20.26
N LEU A 208 10.00 35.05 -20.81
CA LEU A 208 11.41 34.87 -21.11
C LEU A 208 12.23 35.95 -20.39
N LYS A 209 13.21 35.52 -19.60
CA LYS A 209 14.22 36.40 -18.99
C LYS A 209 15.56 35.69 -18.89
N ASP A 210 16.65 36.41 -19.22
CA ASP A 210 18.03 35.89 -19.17
C ASP A 210 18.22 34.55 -19.91
N GLY A 211 17.47 34.37 -21.03
CA GLY A 211 17.47 33.11 -21.80
C GLY A 211 16.70 31.94 -21.17
N VAL A 212 16.03 32.16 -20.04
CA VAL A 212 15.23 31.14 -19.36
C VAL A 212 13.74 31.39 -19.60
N ASN A 213 13.05 30.33 -20.07
CA ASN A 213 11.59 30.31 -20.16
C ASN A 213 10.98 29.82 -18.84
N PHE A 214 10.04 30.57 -18.31
CA PHE A 214 9.29 30.21 -17.11
C PHE A 214 7.82 30.64 -17.25
N PHE A 215 6.96 30.21 -16.36
CA PHE A 215 5.53 30.52 -16.45
C PHE A 215 4.90 30.85 -15.11
N GLY A 216 3.85 31.62 -15.18
CA GLY A 216 2.93 31.84 -14.10
C GLY A 216 1.50 31.43 -14.46
N ILE A 217 0.70 31.18 -13.46
CA ILE A 217 -0.72 30.82 -13.65
C ILE A 217 -1.57 31.88 -12.94
N HIS A 218 -2.58 32.38 -13.64
CA HIS A 218 -3.54 33.33 -13.07
C HIS A 218 -4.32 32.68 -11.91
N GLU A 219 -4.52 33.42 -10.84
CA GLU A 219 -5.11 32.88 -9.59
C GLU A 219 -6.58 32.49 -9.74
N VAL A 220 -7.31 33.16 -10.65
CA VAL A 220 -8.74 32.94 -10.85
C VAL A 220 -8.99 31.73 -11.73
N LYS A 221 -9.96 30.90 -11.35
CA LYS A 221 -10.51 29.82 -12.14
C LYS A 221 -11.78 30.32 -12.83
N PHE A 222 -11.89 30.09 -14.11
CA PHE A 222 -13.08 30.44 -14.92
C PHE A 222 -13.88 29.18 -15.19
N MET A 223 -14.99 29.02 -14.45
CA MET A 223 -15.87 27.86 -14.59
C MET A 223 -16.56 27.91 -15.97
N LYS A 224 -16.76 26.76 -16.59
CA LYS A 224 -17.42 26.63 -17.90
C LYS A 224 -18.94 26.60 -17.82
N ASP A 225 -19.51 26.86 -16.67
CA ASP A 225 -20.91 26.73 -16.33
C ASP A 225 -21.79 27.88 -16.87
N SER A 226 -21.21 29.02 -17.24
CA SER A 226 -21.94 30.19 -17.67
C SER A 226 -21.27 30.98 -18.80
N ASN A 227 -22.07 31.64 -19.63
CA ASN A 227 -21.57 32.55 -20.66
C ASN A 227 -20.82 33.75 -20.06
N ASP A 228 -21.25 34.22 -18.90
CA ASP A 228 -20.62 35.36 -18.21
C ASP A 228 -19.18 35.05 -17.82
N ASN A 229 -18.90 33.88 -17.29
CA ASN A 229 -17.56 33.41 -16.98
C ASN A 229 -16.67 33.32 -18.25
N MET A 230 -17.25 32.91 -19.35
CA MET A 230 -16.53 32.81 -20.62
C MET A 230 -16.25 34.18 -21.26
N GLU A 231 -17.16 35.15 -21.09
CA GLU A 231 -16.91 36.54 -21.51
C GLU A 231 -15.84 37.21 -20.64
N GLN A 232 -15.92 37.01 -19.33
CA GLN A 232 -14.89 37.48 -18.41
C GLN A 232 -13.50 36.88 -18.72
N LEU A 233 -13.42 35.60 -19.00
CA LEU A 233 -12.18 34.94 -19.44
C LEU A 233 -11.59 35.60 -20.67
N LYS A 234 -12.41 35.87 -21.70
CA LYS A 234 -11.96 36.55 -22.94
C LYS A 234 -11.44 37.93 -22.65
N LEU A 235 -12.17 38.70 -21.81
CA LEU A 235 -11.79 40.05 -21.42
C LEU A 235 -10.44 40.07 -20.69
N VAL A 236 -10.25 39.17 -19.72
CA VAL A 236 -8.99 39.04 -18.98
C VAL A 236 -7.85 38.62 -19.89
N MET A 237 -8.06 37.70 -20.81
CA MET A 237 -7.04 37.31 -21.80
C MET A 237 -6.64 38.46 -22.71
N GLU A 238 -7.61 39.26 -23.16
CA GLU A 238 -7.35 40.44 -24.00
C GLU A 238 -6.57 41.49 -23.22
N GLN A 239 -6.97 41.76 -21.97
CA GLN A 239 -6.21 42.66 -21.09
C GLN A 239 -4.78 42.18 -20.88
N MET A 240 -4.56 40.86 -20.70
CA MET A 240 -3.22 40.31 -20.57
C MET A 240 -2.38 40.44 -21.87
N ARG A 241 -2.99 40.40 -23.04
CA ARG A 241 -2.29 40.60 -24.33
C ARG A 241 -1.93 42.05 -24.64
N LEU A 242 -2.75 42.98 -24.18
CA LEU A 242 -2.62 44.40 -24.53
C LEU A 242 -1.83 45.23 -23.50
N ASN A 243 -1.70 44.77 -22.28
CA ASN A 243 -1.06 45.48 -21.19
C ASN A 243 0.34 44.95 -20.88
N ARG A 244 1.12 45.79 -20.22
CA ARG A 244 2.43 45.41 -19.71
C ARG A 244 2.32 44.48 -18.54
N HIS A 245 3.24 43.52 -18.44
CA HIS A 245 3.37 42.56 -17.36
C HIS A 245 4.43 43.06 -16.40
N THR A 246 4.01 43.81 -15.37
CA THR A 246 4.92 44.46 -14.47
C THR A 246 5.04 43.69 -13.15
N VAL A 247 6.25 43.43 -12.71
CA VAL A 247 6.53 42.84 -11.41
C VAL A 247 6.19 43.85 -10.32
N ILE A 248 5.15 43.57 -9.53
CA ILE A 248 4.74 44.42 -8.41
C ILE A 248 5.32 44.01 -7.07
N ARG A 249 5.80 42.78 -6.98
CA ARG A 249 6.44 42.24 -5.79
C ARG A 249 7.38 41.11 -6.16
N HIS A 250 8.59 41.15 -5.62
CA HIS A 250 9.52 40.06 -5.61
C HIS A 250 10.02 39.84 -4.19
N THR A 251 9.64 38.69 -3.61
CA THR A 251 10.01 38.35 -2.22
C THR A 251 10.94 37.17 -2.23
N PRO A 252 12.25 37.36 -2.10
CA PRO A 252 13.17 36.23 -1.92
C PRO A 252 12.91 35.58 -0.58
N LYS A 253 12.90 34.26 -0.57
CA LYS A 253 12.60 33.46 0.62
C LYS A 253 13.50 32.24 0.65
N ASN A 254 14.44 32.21 1.58
CA ASN A 254 15.13 30.99 1.87
C ASN A 254 14.15 30.05 2.59
N LYS A 255 13.96 28.87 2.06
CA LYS A 255 13.13 27.85 2.69
C LYS A 255 13.99 26.71 3.18
N GLU A 256 13.92 26.44 4.45
CA GLU A 256 14.55 25.28 5.06
C GLU A 256 13.53 24.15 5.18
N VAL A 257 13.89 22.99 4.70
CA VAL A 257 13.07 21.77 4.77
C VAL A 257 13.78 20.79 5.69
N ALA A 258 13.19 20.59 6.87
CA ALA A 258 13.71 19.62 7.83
C ALA A 258 13.55 18.18 7.31
N PRO A 259 14.40 17.25 7.75
CA PRO A 259 14.18 15.85 7.50
C PRO A 259 12.88 15.38 8.15
N PRO A 260 12.31 14.28 7.66
CA PRO A 260 11.16 13.68 8.33
C PRO A 260 11.53 13.22 9.74
N PRO A 261 10.59 13.28 10.71
CA PRO A 261 10.81 12.81 12.07
C PRO A 261 11.26 11.35 12.12
N ALA A 262 11.90 10.95 13.22
CA ALA A 262 12.21 9.56 13.46
C ALA A 262 10.93 8.69 13.45
N LEU A 263 11.10 7.42 13.13
CA LEU A 263 9.98 6.52 12.86
C LEU A 263 9.22 6.13 14.12
N THR A 264 7.91 6.24 14.03
CA THR A 264 6.94 5.59 14.92
C THR A 264 6.36 4.35 14.25
N THR A 265 5.57 3.55 14.97
CA THR A 265 4.82 2.42 14.39
C THR A 265 3.99 2.81 13.17
N VAL A 266 3.32 3.95 13.24
CA VAL A 266 2.46 4.50 12.18
C VAL A 266 3.28 4.91 10.95
N THR A 267 4.29 5.74 11.18
CA THR A 267 5.12 6.27 10.09
C THR A 267 5.99 5.21 9.42
N LEU A 268 6.35 4.13 10.14
CA LEU A 268 6.99 2.96 9.54
C LEU A 268 6.05 2.24 8.58
N GLN A 269 4.83 1.88 9.04
CA GLN A 269 3.85 1.21 8.18
C GLN A 269 3.50 2.06 6.96
N GLN A 270 3.30 3.36 7.15
CA GLN A 270 3.05 4.30 6.07
C GLN A 270 4.21 4.35 5.06
N SER A 271 5.45 4.48 5.53
CA SER A 271 6.63 4.57 4.68
C SER A 271 6.81 3.31 3.83
N VAL A 272 6.69 2.13 4.47
CA VAL A 272 6.85 0.84 3.80
C VAL A 272 5.73 0.59 2.79
N SER A 273 4.50 0.95 3.14
CA SER A 273 3.35 0.84 2.23
C SER A 273 3.50 1.74 1.00
N ASN A 274 3.96 2.98 1.19
CA ASN A 274 4.12 3.94 0.09
C ASN A 274 5.25 3.58 -0.88
N ILE A 275 6.34 2.98 -0.37
CA ILE A 275 7.52 2.71 -1.21
C ILE A 275 7.43 1.33 -1.86
N TYR A 276 6.99 0.34 -1.08
CA TYR A 276 7.07 -1.07 -1.47
C TYR A 276 5.70 -1.76 -1.59
N GLY A 277 4.60 -1.06 -1.26
CA GLY A 277 3.25 -1.63 -1.32
C GLY A 277 2.99 -2.75 -0.30
N LEU A 278 3.86 -2.92 0.72
CA LEU A 278 3.66 -3.94 1.74
C LEU A 278 2.56 -3.51 2.72
N LYS A 279 1.71 -4.45 3.09
CA LYS A 279 0.62 -4.20 4.04
C LYS A 279 1.14 -3.95 5.46
N GLY A 280 0.43 -3.15 6.25
CA GLY A 280 0.84 -2.79 7.62
C GLY A 280 1.05 -4.00 8.53
N LYS A 281 0.21 -5.04 8.43
CA LYS A 281 0.39 -6.31 9.17
C LYS A 281 1.71 -7.01 8.83
N GLU A 282 2.06 -7.07 7.56
CA GLU A 282 3.32 -7.66 7.10
C GLU A 282 4.50 -6.82 7.58
N THR A 283 4.43 -5.50 7.40
CA THR A 283 5.47 -4.56 7.88
C THR A 283 5.75 -4.76 9.37
N MET A 284 4.73 -4.87 10.19
CA MET A 284 4.90 -5.05 11.64
C MET A 284 5.46 -6.42 12.00
N ALA A 285 5.12 -7.47 11.25
CA ALA A 285 5.71 -8.80 11.46
C ALA A 285 7.21 -8.80 11.11
N LEU A 286 7.61 -8.12 10.03
CA LEU A 286 9.01 -7.95 9.64
C LEU A 286 9.79 -7.15 10.68
N ALA A 287 9.25 -6.01 11.12
CA ALA A 287 9.86 -5.17 12.15
C ALA A 287 9.99 -5.90 13.48
N GLN A 288 9.01 -6.72 13.84
CA GLN A 288 9.06 -7.52 15.06
C GLN A 288 10.21 -8.52 15.06
N LEU A 289 10.50 -9.17 13.92
CA LEU A 289 11.64 -10.09 13.85
C LEU A 289 12.97 -9.33 13.90
N LEU A 290 13.08 -8.17 13.24
CA LEU A 290 14.25 -7.29 13.34
C LEU A 290 14.52 -6.87 14.80
N TYR A 291 13.48 -6.49 15.55
CA TYR A 291 13.58 -6.20 16.98
C TYR A 291 14.02 -7.42 17.80
N HIS A 292 13.36 -8.57 17.61
CA HIS A 292 13.67 -9.78 18.37
C HIS A 292 15.10 -10.26 18.20
N LEU A 293 15.70 -10.01 17.04
CA LEU A 293 17.10 -10.34 16.76
C LEU A 293 18.07 -9.19 17.05
N GLY A 294 17.55 -8.05 17.54
CA GLY A 294 18.34 -6.95 18.08
C GLY A 294 18.92 -6.00 17.05
N TYR A 295 18.32 -5.87 15.87
CA TYR A 295 18.77 -4.95 14.80
C TYR A 295 18.09 -3.59 14.85
N ILE A 296 16.91 -3.51 15.48
CA ILE A 296 16.19 -2.25 15.69
C ILE A 296 15.70 -2.15 17.13
N THR A 297 15.38 -0.93 17.57
CA THR A 297 14.69 -0.66 18.84
C THR A 297 13.25 -1.21 18.79
N TYR A 298 12.52 -1.13 19.89
CA TYR A 298 11.15 -1.62 20.00
C TYR A 298 10.24 -1.00 18.90
N HIS A 299 9.56 -1.86 18.18
CA HIS A 299 8.82 -1.49 16.97
C HIS A 299 7.40 -0.97 17.24
N ARG A 300 6.89 -1.07 18.45
CA ARG A 300 5.57 -0.55 18.86
C ARG A 300 5.73 0.69 19.71
N THR A 301 5.92 1.82 19.09
CA THR A 301 6.13 3.11 19.73
C THR A 301 5.41 4.22 18.97
N ASP A 302 4.89 5.19 19.70
CA ASP A 302 4.37 6.45 19.23
C ASP A 302 5.37 7.61 19.42
N SER A 303 6.52 7.32 20.04
CA SER A 303 7.60 8.28 20.25
C SER A 303 8.45 8.48 18.98
N ASN A 304 8.82 9.71 18.70
CA ASN A 304 9.79 10.10 17.66
C ASN A 304 11.13 10.58 18.24
N LEU A 305 11.38 10.30 19.51
CA LEU A 305 12.61 10.69 20.19
C LEU A 305 13.71 9.65 19.97
N GLN A 306 14.93 10.08 19.73
CA GLN A 306 16.11 9.23 19.69
C GLN A 306 16.82 9.28 21.04
N SER A 307 17.32 8.13 21.54
CA SER A 307 18.11 8.09 22.76
C SER A 307 19.44 8.82 22.58
N GLU A 308 20.10 9.16 23.66
CA GLU A 308 21.43 9.78 23.62
C GLU A 308 22.48 8.84 23.02
N GLU A 309 22.38 7.55 23.35
CA GLU A 309 23.26 6.52 22.79
C GLU A 309 23.13 6.45 21.26
N THR A 310 21.90 6.38 20.73
CA THR A 310 21.62 6.38 19.29
C THR A 310 22.14 7.66 18.63
N TYR A 311 21.94 8.82 19.27
CA TYR A 311 22.45 10.09 18.75
C TYR A 311 23.97 10.08 18.61
N LEU A 312 24.70 9.64 19.63
CA LEU A 312 26.18 9.59 19.58
C LEU A 312 26.69 8.64 18.49
N GLU A 313 26.07 7.49 18.31
CA GLU A 313 26.41 6.58 17.21
C GLU A 313 26.15 7.22 15.84
N ILE A 314 25.02 7.91 15.66
CA ILE A 314 24.70 8.63 14.41
C ILE A 314 25.79 9.67 14.10
N ILE A 315 26.12 10.54 15.06
CA ILE A 315 27.09 11.62 14.83
C ILE A 315 28.49 11.05 14.52
N ASN A 316 28.92 10.00 15.24
CA ASN A 316 30.18 9.33 14.95
C ASN A 316 30.22 8.70 13.53
N TYR A 317 29.10 8.14 13.07
CA TYR A 317 29.02 7.57 11.73
C TYR A 317 28.98 8.66 10.64
N LEU A 318 28.11 9.66 10.82
CA LEU A 318 27.97 10.77 9.87
C LEU A 318 29.28 11.55 9.72
N GLY A 319 29.96 11.87 10.83
CA GLY A 319 31.21 12.60 10.81
C GLY A 319 32.38 11.90 10.08
N LYS A 320 32.27 10.59 9.82
CA LYS A 320 33.24 9.85 8.99
C LYS A 320 32.90 9.85 7.51
N LYS A 321 31.66 10.15 7.14
CA LYS A 321 31.15 9.95 5.77
C LYS A 321 30.64 11.21 5.10
N TYR A 322 30.26 12.21 5.87
CA TYR A 322 29.65 13.46 5.39
C TYR A 322 30.39 14.65 5.94
N ASP A 323 30.30 15.76 5.25
CA ASP A 323 30.91 17.01 5.71
C ASP A 323 30.24 17.49 7.02
N GLU A 324 31.00 18.14 7.89
CA GLU A 324 30.47 18.74 9.12
C GLU A 324 29.31 19.71 8.84
N ASP A 325 29.37 20.40 7.70
CA ASP A 325 28.31 21.31 7.25
C ASP A 325 26.98 20.62 6.92
N ASP A 326 26.93 19.31 6.74
CA ASP A 326 25.68 18.56 6.51
C ASP A 326 25.11 17.97 7.81
N ILE A 327 25.86 18.05 8.91
CA ILE A 327 25.50 17.48 10.22
C ILE A 327 25.02 18.60 11.15
N LEU A 328 24.00 18.30 11.96
CA LEU A 328 23.56 19.25 12.97
C LEU A 328 24.58 19.32 14.13
N PRO A 329 24.94 20.52 14.59
CA PRO A 329 25.87 20.68 15.71
C PRO A 329 25.23 20.30 17.06
N THR A 330 23.90 20.21 17.13
CA THR A 330 23.14 19.87 18.33
C THR A 330 22.06 18.87 18.01
N LYS A 331 21.74 17.98 18.97
CA LYS A 331 20.71 16.96 18.84
C LYS A 331 19.36 17.56 18.45
N ARG A 332 18.78 17.06 17.36
CA ARG A 332 17.43 17.43 16.96
C ARG A 332 16.40 16.64 17.74
N ASN A 333 15.47 17.36 18.33
CA ASN A 333 14.27 16.79 18.93
C ASN A 333 13.05 17.33 18.21
N PHE A 334 12.25 16.46 17.62
CA PHE A 334 10.96 16.84 17.05
C PHE A 334 9.92 16.95 18.16
N LYS A 335 8.96 17.87 18.01
CA LYS A 335 7.77 17.88 18.87
C LYS A 335 7.06 16.54 18.70
N GLN A 336 6.68 15.93 19.81
CA GLN A 336 5.88 14.72 19.77
C GLN A 336 4.55 15.01 19.08
N ALA A 337 4.21 14.20 18.09
CA ALA A 337 2.96 14.35 17.35
C ALA A 337 1.74 14.04 18.24
N ASN A 338 1.93 13.19 19.24
CA ASN A 338 0.89 12.77 20.18
C ASN A 338 1.24 13.30 21.59
N LYS A 339 0.36 14.14 22.17
CA LYS A 339 0.55 14.67 23.54
C LYS A 339 0.57 13.56 24.59
N ASN A 340 -0.02 12.42 24.29
CA ASN A 340 -0.12 11.25 25.15
C ASN A 340 0.95 10.19 24.83
N ALA A 341 2.01 10.52 24.07
CA ALA A 341 3.12 9.59 23.83
C ALA A 341 3.73 9.21 25.18
N GLN A 342 3.88 7.90 25.41
CA GLN A 342 4.33 7.40 26.71
C GLN A 342 5.77 7.87 26.96
N GLU A 343 5.99 8.55 28.07
CA GLU A 343 7.32 8.98 28.52
C GLU A 343 8.24 7.75 28.66
N GLY A 344 9.46 7.87 28.15
CA GLY A 344 10.50 6.85 28.24
C GLY A 344 10.60 5.91 27.02
N HIS A 345 9.69 6.01 26.03
CA HIS A 345 9.85 5.27 24.78
C HIS A 345 10.72 6.04 23.79
N GLU A 346 11.60 5.32 23.09
CA GLU A 346 12.36 5.86 21.96
C GLU A 346 11.71 5.48 20.62
N SER A 347 12.09 6.21 19.57
CA SER A 347 11.65 5.94 18.19
C SER A 347 12.15 4.60 17.68
N ILE A 348 11.55 4.10 16.60
CA ILE A 348 12.10 2.97 15.86
C ILE A 348 13.39 3.43 15.18
N ALA A 349 14.51 2.86 15.62
CA ALA A 349 15.85 3.20 15.15
C ALA A 349 16.72 1.94 15.02
N ILE A 350 17.82 2.08 14.29
CA ILE A 350 18.85 1.05 14.21
C ILE A 350 19.62 0.98 15.54
N THR A 351 19.96 -0.22 15.99
CA THR A 351 20.65 -0.47 17.27
C THR A 351 22.16 -0.44 17.17
N SER A 352 22.73 -0.45 15.94
CA SER A 352 24.19 -0.46 15.72
C SER A 352 24.48 0.21 14.38
N ILE A 353 25.19 1.32 14.41
CA ILE A 353 25.42 2.16 13.21
C ILE A 353 26.89 2.09 12.81
N SER A 354 27.19 1.20 11.85
CA SER A 354 28.53 1.02 11.28
C SER A 354 28.44 0.50 9.84
N GLU A 355 29.58 0.42 9.14
CA GLU A 355 29.63 -0.10 7.76
C GLU A 355 29.15 -1.55 7.65
N GLU A 356 29.44 -2.39 8.63
CA GLU A 356 28.96 -3.77 8.67
C GLU A 356 27.43 -3.86 8.65
N PHE A 357 26.76 -2.91 9.31
CA PHE A 357 25.29 -2.81 9.43
C PHE A 357 24.66 -1.91 8.38
N HIS A 358 25.44 -1.34 7.45
CA HIS A 358 24.90 -0.56 6.33
C HIS A 358 23.95 -1.44 5.48
N PRO A 359 22.83 -0.94 4.95
CA PRO A 359 21.89 -1.72 4.14
C PRO A 359 22.53 -2.52 2.99
N ASP A 360 23.59 -2.03 2.40
CA ASP A 360 24.30 -2.72 1.33
C ASP A 360 25.12 -3.93 1.82
N ASN A 361 25.52 -3.95 3.10
CA ASN A 361 26.38 -4.97 3.70
C ASN A 361 25.64 -5.91 4.64
N ILE A 362 24.55 -5.46 5.27
CA ILE A 362 23.82 -6.18 6.33
C ILE A 362 23.33 -7.56 5.89
N LYS A 363 22.97 -7.72 4.62
CA LYS A 363 22.55 -9.02 4.07
C LYS A 363 23.67 -10.06 4.22
N GLN A 364 24.92 -9.70 3.94
CA GLN A 364 26.06 -10.60 4.10
C GLN A 364 26.26 -10.95 5.58
N HIS A 365 26.18 -9.97 6.47
CA HIS A 365 26.18 -10.20 7.92
C HIS A 365 25.10 -11.19 8.34
N TRP A 366 23.85 -11.05 7.89
CA TRP A 366 22.74 -11.96 8.21
C TRP A 366 22.99 -13.39 7.70
N ILE A 367 23.63 -13.54 6.53
CA ILE A 367 24.02 -14.84 5.98
C ILE A 367 25.06 -15.51 6.90
N GLU A 368 26.10 -14.78 7.30
CA GLU A 368 27.16 -15.26 8.20
C GLU A 368 26.66 -15.66 9.58
N GLN A 369 25.62 -14.96 10.07
CA GLN A 369 24.95 -15.30 11.33
C GLN A 369 23.89 -16.43 11.17
N GLY A 370 23.71 -17.00 9.97
CA GLY A 370 22.69 -18.03 9.70
C GLY A 370 21.25 -17.51 9.85
N GLN A 371 21.04 -16.22 9.67
CA GLN A 371 19.74 -15.54 9.85
C GLN A 371 19.07 -15.20 8.51
N TRP A 372 19.68 -15.51 7.37
CA TRP A 372 19.08 -15.30 6.06
C TRP A 372 18.36 -16.56 5.58
N GLU A 373 17.18 -16.37 4.98
CA GLU A 373 16.37 -17.44 4.41
C GLU A 373 17.08 -18.11 3.22
N LEU A 374 17.18 -19.43 3.25
CA LEU A 374 17.72 -20.27 2.17
C LEU A 374 16.60 -21.17 1.64
N ASP A 375 16.66 -21.46 0.33
CA ASP A 375 15.65 -22.35 -0.33
C ASP A 375 15.58 -23.75 0.27
N THR A 376 16.70 -24.21 0.85
CA THR A 376 16.79 -25.53 1.50
C THR A 376 16.14 -25.60 2.88
N MET A 377 15.76 -24.46 3.47
CA MET A 377 15.14 -24.40 4.78
C MET A 377 13.66 -24.79 4.75
N SER A 378 13.19 -25.44 5.81
CA SER A 378 11.78 -25.71 6.04
C SER A 378 11.01 -24.41 6.36
N GLU A 379 9.70 -24.37 6.12
CA GLU A 379 8.84 -23.22 6.46
C GLU A 379 8.88 -22.86 7.97
N LYS A 380 9.16 -23.82 8.84
CA LYS A 380 9.37 -23.56 10.26
C LYS A 380 10.65 -22.79 10.53
N GLU A 381 11.72 -23.08 9.82
CA GLU A 381 13.02 -22.40 9.94
C GLU A 381 12.96 -21.02 9.31
N LYS A 382 12.39 -20.89 8.10
CA LYS A 382 12.20 -19.62 7.39
C LYS A 382 11.46 -18.58 8.21
N LYS A 383 10.51 -19.00 9.04
CA LYS A 383 9.76 -18.10 9.93
C LYS A 383 10.63 -17.23 10.83
N TYR A 384 11.85 -17.66 11.13
CA TYR A 384 12.79 -16.97 12.01
C TYR A 384 14.03 -16.42 11.26
N CYS A 385 13.97 -16.41 9.94
CA CYS A 385 15.02 -15.89 9.07
C CYS A 385 14.59 -14.62 8.37
N PHE A 386 15.56 -13.80 7.98
CA PHE A 386 15.35 -12.60 7.20
C PHE A 386 15.24 -12.93 5.70
N ASN A 387 14.53 -12.11 4.98
CA ASN A 387 14.39 -12.15 3.54
C ASN A 387 14.47 -10.72 2.95
N SER A 388 14.27 -10.59 1.65
CA SER A 388 14.37 -9.31 0.95
C SER A 388 13.41 -8.24 1.50
N ASN A 389 12.23 -8.61 2.02
CA ASN A 389 11.30 -7.64 2.61
C ASN A 389 11.82 -7.11 3.96
N HIS A 390 12.52 -7.92 4.74
CA HIS A 390 13.21 -7.44 5.94
C HIS A 390 14.29 -6.40 5.59
N LEU A 391 15.06 -6.66 4.52
CA LEU A 391 16.06 -5.70 4.05
C LEU A 391 15.45 -4.37 3.64
N ARG A 392 14.32 -4.38 2.93
CA ARG A 392 13.58 -3.18 2.54
C ARG A 392 13.09 -2.37 3.75
N VAL A 393 12.53 -3.05 4.76
CA VAL A 393 12.10 -2.40 6.01
C VAL A 393 13.29 -1.83 6.76
N TYR A 394 14.37 -2.61 6.87
CA TYR A 394 15.61 -2.20 7.53
C TYR A 394 16.24 -0.97 6.88
N GLU A 395 16.27 -0.93 5.54
CA GLU A 395 16.79 0.21 4.77
C GLU A 395 16.05 1.52 5.07
N ILE A 396 14.71 1.48 5.12
CA ILE A 396 13.92 2.65 5.51
C ILE A 396 14.28 3.12 6.92
N ILE A 397 14.39 2.19 7.86
CA ILE A 397 14.71 2.51 9.25
C ILE A 397 16.13 3.11 9.33
N TRP A 398 17.09 2.55 8.60
CA TRP A 398 18.46 3.04 8.54
C TRP A 398 18.54 4.51 8.12
N TYR A 399 18.05 4.82 6.94
CA TYR A 399 18.13 6.18 6.41
C TYR A 399 17.31 7.18 7.21
N ARG A 400 16.16 6.77 7.76
CA ARG A 400 15.37 7.63 8.64
C ARG A 400 16.07 7.89 9.97
N THR A 401 16.77 6.90 10.52
CA THR A 401 17.56 7.06 11.75
C THR A 401 18.64 8.12 11.57
N LEU A 402 19.37 8.09 10.46
CA LEU A 402 20.45 9.04 10.18
C LEU A 402 19.93 10.43 9.80
N ALA A 403 18.90 10.51 8.98
CA ALA A 403 18.37 11.77 8.43
C ALA A 403 17.97 12.76 9.51
N VAL A 404 17.48 12.29 10.65
CA VAL A 404 17.04 13.14 11.78
C VAL A 404 18.14 14.07 12.25
N GLN A 405 19.40 13.64 12.24
CA GLN A 405 20.53 14.42 12.75
C GLN A 405 21.31 15.16 11.65
N MET A 406 20.83 15.13 10.43
CA MET A 406 21.39 15.95 9.34
C MET A 406 20.72 17.33 9.28
N ARG A 407 21.43 18.30 8.71
CA ARG A 407 20.88 19.66 8.51
C ARG A 407 19.66 19.65 7.59
N ASN A 408 18.90 20.72 7.66
CA ASN A 408 17.80 20.98 6.73
C ASN A 408 18.33 21.09 5.31
N ALA A 409 17.56 20.65 4.34
CA ALA A 409 17.77 21.04 2.96
C ALA A 409 17.36 22.51 2.80
N VAL A 410 18.22 23.32 2.18
CA VAL A 410 17.96 24.74 2.01
C VAL A 410 17.62 25.00 0.55
N TYR A 411 16.48 25.61 0.34
CA TYR A 411 16.02 26.04 -0.99
C TYR A 411 16.11 27.56 -1.09
N ASP A 412 16.65 28.01 -2.20
CA ASP A 412 16.56 29.38 -2.67
C ASP A 412 15.21 29.52 -3.38
N ALA A 413 14.25 30.04 -2.65
CA ALA A 413 12.88 30.20 -3.14
C ALA A 413 12.56 31.69 -3.28
N SER A 414 11.71 32.04 -4.21
CA SER A 414 11.17 33.38 -4.33
C SER A 414 9.71 33.34 -4.76
N GLU A 415 8.95 34.32 -4.30
CA GLU A 415 7.61 34.59 -4.78
C GLU A 415 7.65 35.87 -5.62
N THR A 416 7.26 35.75 -6.87
CA THR A 416 7.14 36.89 -7.79
C THR A 416 5.68 37.08 -8.14
N VAL A 417 5.18 38.31 -7.93
CA VAL A 417 3.81 38.68 -8.31
C VAL A 417 3.90 39.69 -9.44
N VAL A 418 3.23 39.37 -10.53
CA VAL A 418 3.11 40.23 -11.71
C VAL A 418 1.71 40.79 -11.80
N ASP A 419 1.58 42.07 -12.00
CA ASP A 419 0.29 42.73 -12.26
C ASP A 419 0.14 43.06 -13.74
N ILE A 420 -1.06 42.84 -14.24
CA ILE A 420 -1.43 43.07 -15.63
C ILE A 420 -2.80 43.73 -15.63
N ALA A 421 -2.84 45.03 -15.55
CA ALA A 421 -4.07 45.83 -15.48
C ALA A 421 -5.04 45.35 -14.38
N GLY A 422 -4.53 45.02 -13.20
CA GLY A 422 -5.30 44.51 -12.06
C GLY A 422 -5.41 42.98 -11.98
N ASN A 423 -5.04 42.26 -13.03
CA ASN A 423 -4.96 40.79 -13.02
C ASN A 423 -3.61 40.34 -12.48
N LYS A 424 -3.61 39.51 -11.47
CA LYS A 424 -2.38 39.08 -10.80
C LYS A 424 -1.98 37.65 -11.19
N ILE A 425 -0.69 37.47 -11.40
CA ILE A 425 -0.06 36.16 -11.60
C ILE A 425 0.99 35.98 -10.52
N THR A 426 0.86 34.93 -9.72
CA THR A 426 1.83 34.54 -8.71
C THR A 426 2.70 33.40 -9.23
N MET A 427 4.01 33.57 -9.12
CA MET A 427 4.99 32.56 -9.51
C MET A 427 5.88 32.24 -8.32
N ILE A 428 6.18 30.97 -8.13
CA ILE A 428 7.05 30.50 -7.07
C ILE A 428 8.27 29.83 -7.70
N SER A 429 9.46 30.37 -7.41
CA SER A 429 10.74 29.73 -7.72
C SER A 429 11.17 28.85 -6.57
N ASN A 430 11.76 27.70 -6.88
CA ASN A 430 12.23 26.77 -5.88
C ASN A 430 13.40 25.95 -6.43
N ARG A 431 14.59 26.19 -5.90
CA ARG A 431 15.82 25.50 -6.30
C ARG A 431 16.65 25.20 -5.07
N LEU A 432 17.31 24.04 -5.01
CA LEU A 432 18.29 23.77 -3.95
C LEU A 432 19.38 24.83 -3.99
N LYS A 433 19.64 25.45 -2.85
CA LYS A 433 20.63 26.54 -2.72
C LYS A 433 22.05 25.98 -2.90
N THR A 434 22.84 26.67 -3.69
CA THR A 434 24.28 26.43 -3.81
C THR A 434 25.06 27.47 -3.03
N THR A 435 26.14 27.08 -2.38
CA THR A 435 27.10 27.97 -1.74
C THR A 435 28.46 27.80 -2.41
N LYS A 436 29.19 28.90 -2.59
CA LYS A 436 30.57 28.87 -3.08
C LYS A 436 31.49 28.38 -1.97
N LEU A 437 32.29 27.39 -2.25
CA LEU A 437 33.35 26.90 -1.38
C LEU A 437 34.59 27.82 -1.47
N TYR A 438 35.45 27.76 -0.47
CA TYR A 438 36.67 28.59 -0.39
C TYR A 438 37.67 28.30 -1.56
N ASP A 439 37.62 27.11 -2.11
CA ASP A 439 38.41 26.68 -3.28
C ASP A 439 37.83 27.09 -4.64
N GLY A 440 36.70 27.83 -4.62
CA GLY A 440 35.99 28.24 -5.83
C GLY A 440 34.98 27.25 -6.38
N GLY A 441 34.85 26.06 -5.75
CA GLY A 441 33.82 25.08 -6.06
C GLY A 441 32.44 25.51 -5.56
N GLU A 442 31.39 24.80 -5.98
CA GLU A 442 30.02 25.00 -5.51
C GLU A 442 29.54 23.76 -4.72
N LYS A 443 28.95 23.99 -3.54
CA LYS A 443 28.32 22.97 -2.73
C LYS A 443 26.80 23.20 -2.70
N VAL A 444 26.04 22.17 -3.02
CA VAL A 444 24.59 22.18 -2.89
C VAL A 444 24.22 21.94 -1.42
N MET A 445 23.39 22.83 -0.85
CA MET A 445 22.92 22.72 0.56
C MET A 445 21.81 21.68 0.66
N SER A 446 22.10 20.45 0.32
CA SER A 446 21.16 19.33 0.29
C SER A 446 20.80 18.82 1.69
N GLY A 447 21.67 19.00 2.69
CA GLY A 447 21.46 18.48 4.03
C GLY A 447 21.07 17.00 4.03
N TRP A 448 19.97 16.66 4.66
CA TRP A 448 19.49 15.27 4.71
C TRP A 448 19.17 14.64 3.34
N LEU A 449 18.98 15.45 2.30
CA LEU A 449 18.78 14.95 0.93
C LEU A 449 20.07 14.37 0.30
N SER A 450 21.24 14.58 0.91
CA SER A 450 22.50 13.92 0.51
C SER A 450 22.49 12.42 0.81
N LEU A 451 21.62 11.97 1.73
CA LEU A 451 21.31 10.56 1.91
C LEU A 451 20.52 10.03 0.70
N LYS A 452 19.92 8.85 0.81
CA LYS A 452 19.08 8.26 -0.25
C LYS A 452 17.78 9.08 -0.44
N SER A 453 17.89 10.25 -1.09
CA SER A 453 16.81 11.25 -1.14
C SER A 453 15.50 10.74 -1.76
N SER A 454 15.57 9.92 -2.81
CA SER A 454 14.39 9.34 -3.46
C SER A 454 13.60 8.42 -2.51
N LEU A 455 14.29 7.62 -1.71
CA LEU A 455 13.66 6.76 -0.70
C LEU A 455 13.03 7.60 0.40
N LEU A 456 13.78 8.58 0.94
CA LEU A 456 13.31 9.43 2.04
C LEU A 456 12.12 10.30 1.63
N LYS A 457 12.14 10.91 0.44
CA LYS A 457 11.02 11.68 -0.10
C LYS A 457 9.76 10.82 -0.22
N LYS A 458 9.84 9.64 -0.85
CA LYS A 458 8.71 8.71 -0.97
C LYS A 458 8.21 8.19 0.39
N SER A 459 9.12 8.03 1.37
CA SER A 459 8.76 7.52 2.69
C SER A 459 7.84 8.46 3.48
N THR A 460 7.89 9.75 3.21
CA THR A 460 7.23 10.74 4.06
C THR A 460 5.81 11.04 3.63
N MET A 461 5.42 10.77 2.36
CA MET A 461 4.24 11.42 1.79
C MET A 461 4.13 12.86 2.35
N LEU A 462 5.24 13.57 2.38
CA LEU A 462 5.14 15.00 2.45
C LEU A 462 4.19 15.30 1.31
N GLU A 463 2.94 15.64 1.66
CA GLU A 463 1.99 16.15 0.70
C GLU A 463 2.82 17.01 -0.20
N GLU A 464 2.74 16.76 -1.49
CA GLU A 464 3.43 17.53 -2.50
C GLU A 464 3.22 19.00 -2.17
N THR A 465 3.93 19.45 -1.14
CA THR A 465 4.15 20.87 -1.00
C THR A 465 4.93 21.15 -2.26
N ASP A 466 4.47 22.08 -3.08
CA ASP A 466 5.04 22.51 -4.37
C ASP A 466 6.57 22.69 -4.40
N TYR A 467 7.22 22.46 -3.26
CA TYR A 467 8.63 22.65 -2.99
C TYR A 467 9.52 21.41 -3.12
N MET A 468 8.96 20.23 -3.30
CA MET A 468 9.79 19.01 -3.36
C MET A 468 9.75 18.30 -4.72
N ASN A 469 8.83 18.68 -5.61
CA ASN A 469 8.61 17.93 -6.84
C ASN A 469 9.21 18.53 -8.12
N ASP A 470 9.44 19.84 -8.18
CA ASP A 470 10.07 20.43 -9.35
C ASP A 470 11.00 21.57 -8.92
N GLU A 471 12.25 21.50 -9.35
CA GLU A 471 13.12 22.65 -9.36
C GLU A 471 12.61 23.65 -10.42
N LYS A 472 11.62 24.46 -10.02
CA LYS A 472 11.16 25.58 -10.85
C LYS A 472 12.12 26.73 -10.65
N TYR A 473 12.98 26.97 -11.63
CA TYR A 473 13.85 28.13 -11.63
C TYR A 473 13.15 29.32 -12.30
N ILE A 474 13.00 30.38 -11.57
CA ILE A 474 12.57 31.70 -12.09
C ILE A 474 13.75 32.64 -11.90
N PRO A 475 14.26 33.31 -12.95
CA PRO A 475 15.32 34.29 -12.82
C PRO A 475 14.92 35.41 -11.83
N THR A 476 15.90 35.95 -11.13
CA THR A 476 15.66 37.05 -10.17
C THR A 476 15.01 38.21 -10.90
N THR A 477 13.90 38.69 -10.39
CA THR A 477 13.13 39.83 -10.91
C THR A 477 13.24 41.02 -9.94
N ILE A 478 13.00 42.20 -10.45
CA ILE A 478 13.04 43.45 -9.67
C ILE A 478 11.64 44.09 -9.71
N GLU A 479 11.20 44.67 -8.60
CA GLU A 479 9.93 45.42 -8.56
C GLU A 479 9.96 46.56 -9.58
N GLY A 480 8.90 46.73 -10.35
CA GLY A 480 8.80 47.66 -11.46
C GLY A 480 9.34 47.11 -12.81
N GLU A 481 9.93 45.92 -12.81
CA GLU A 481 10.45 45.30 -14.06
C GLU A 481 9.29 44.82 -14.93
N GLU A 482 9.40 45.06 -16.24
CA GLU A 482 8.48 44.54 -17.24
C GLU A 482 9.02 43.22 -17.78
N LEU A 483 8.22 42.14 -17.68
CA LEU A 483 8.57 40.81 -18.15
C LEU A 483 8.22 40.63 -19.63
N HIS A 484 9.12 40.03 -20.39
CA HIS A 484 8.87 39.70 -21.80
C HIS A 484 7.94 38.47 -21.88
N VAL A 485 6.73 38.68 -22.43
CA VAL A 485 5.73 37.62 -22.62
C VAL A 485 6.06 36.87 -23.92
N VAL A 486 6.15 35.55 -23.78
CA VAL A 486 6.36 34.63 -24.90
C VAL A 486 5.03 34.11 -25.43
N ASP A 487 4.14 33.69 -24.52
CA ASP A 487 2.85 33.11 -24.89
C ASP A 487 1.83 33.19 -23.74
N ILE A 488 0.54 33.20 -24.10
CA ILE A 488 -0.60 33.17 -23.17
C ILE A 488 -1.51 32.04 -23.60
N THR A 489 -1.54 30.98 -22.81
CA THR A 489 -2.31 29.76 -23.09
C THR A 489 -3.41 29.52 -22.09
N LEU A 490 -4.46 28.81 -22.53
CA LEU A 490 -5.51 28.34 -21.64
C LEU A 490 -5.22 26.90 -21.20
N LEU A 491 -5.22 26.69 -19.90
CA LEU A 491 -5.26 25.36 -19.32
C LEU A 491 -6.73 24.98 -19.16
N ASN A 492 -7.12 23.89 -19.79
CA ASN A 492 -8.44 23.29 -19.62
C ASN A 492 -8.32 22.23 -18.53
N GLU A 493 -8.88 22.50 -17.37
CA GLU A 493 -8.76 21.65 -16.20
C GLU A 493 -10.16 21.22 -15.73
N LYS A 494 -10.18 20.17 -14.94
CA LYS A 494 -11.39 19.63 -14.31
C LYS A 494 -11.14 19.50 -12.81
N THR A 495 -12.20 19.73 -12.03
CA THR A 495 -12.17 19.34 -10.63
C THR A 495 -12.02 17.83 -10.53
N ARG A 496 -11.38 17.35 -9.48
CA ARG A 496 -11.14 15.92 -9.29
C ARG A 496 -11.87 15.42 -8.06
N ALA A 497 -12.51 14.26 -8.18
CA ALA A 497 -13.07 13.56 -7.03
C ALA A 497 -12.00 13.31 -5.97
N PRO A 498 -12.39 13.22 -4.68
CA PRO A 498 -11.48 12.74 -3.66
C PRO A 498 -10.93 11.36 -4.06
N TYR A 499 -9.66 11.12 -3.76
CA TYR A 499 -9.04 9.82 -4.03
C TYR A 499 -9.46 8.78 -3.01
N HIS A 500 -9.61 7.54 -3.42
CA HIS A 500 -9.62 6.43 -2.48
C HIS A 500 -8.32 6.38 -1.69
N TYR A 501 -8.39 5.97 -0.43
CA TYR A 501 -7.20 5.86 0.39
C TYR A 501 -6.30 4.71 -0.07
N GLY A 502 -5.02 4.99 -0.34
CA GLY A 502 -3.98 3.99 -0.25
C GLY A 502 -3.79 3.56 1.21
N GLU A 503 -3.31 2.33 1.45
CA GLU A 503 -3.20 1.81 2.83
C GLU A 503 -2.38 2.75 3.74
N GLY A 504 -1.25 3.29 3.27
CA GLY A 504 -0.42 4.21 4.06
C GLY A 504 -1.15 5.51 4.44
N ARG A 505 -1.95 6.09 3.53
CA ARG A 505 -2.76 7.30 3.81
C ARG A 505 -3.89 6.99 4.80
N LEU A 506 -4.52 5.83 4.66
CA LEU A 506 -5.58 5.40 5.58
C LEU A 506 -5.03 5.19 6.99
N ILE A 507 -3.88 4.53 7.12
CA ILE A 507 -3.18 4.35 8.39
C ILE A 507 -2.91 5.70 9.07
N LYS A 508 -2.40 6.69 8.32
CA LYS A 508 -2.19 8.06 8.83
C LYS A 508 -3.50 8.71 9.26
N LYS A 509 -4.58 8.54 8.48
CA LYS A 509 -5.90 9.11 8.82
C LYS A 509 -6.48 8.52 10.10
N ILE A 510 -6.36 7.19 10.27
CA ILE A 510 -6.80 6.45 11.47
C ILE A 510 -6.01 6.89 12.71
N ASP A 511 -4.70 7.06 12.58
CA ASP A 511 -3.83 7.52 13.66
C ASP A 511 -4.16 8.96 14.06
N ALA A 512 -4.28 9.86 13.08
CA ALA A 512 -4.65 11.26 13.32
C ALA A 512 -6.04 11.41 13.97
N ALA A 513 -6.94 10.47 13.73
CA ALA A 513 -8.24 10.39 14.39
C ALA A 513 -8.15 9.84 15.83
N GLY A 514 -6.99 9.33 16.27
CA GLY A 514 -6.78 8.85 17.64
C GLY A 514 -7.56 7.60 18.03
N ILE A 515 -8.15 6.90 17.05
CA ILE A 515 -9.07 5.76 17.29
C ILE A 515 -8.37 4.41 17.52
N VAL A 516 -7.06 4.36 17.35
CA VAL A 516 -6.25 3.15 17.55
C VAL A 516 -4.92 3.47 18.22
N ARG A 517 -4.34 2.45 18.85
CA ARG A 517 -2.97 2.52 19.41
C ARG A 517 -2.02 1.65 18.57
N PRO A 518 -0.69 1.89 18.65
CA PRO A 518 0.31 1.16 17.84
C PRO A 518 0.16 -0.36 17.85
N SER A 519 -0.25 -0.94 18.98
CA SER A 519 -0.42 -2.38 19.13
C SER A 519 -1.57 -2.98 18.28
N THR A 520 -2.60 -2.19 17.96
CA THR A 520 -3.79 -2.66 17.23
C THR A 520 -3.83 -2.25 15.79
N LEU A 521 -3.15 -1.18 15.42
CA LEU A 521 -3.23 -0.57 14.09
C LEU A 521 -3.06 -1.58 12.95
N ALA A 522 -2.05 -2.44 13.05
CA ALA A 522 -1.75 -3.44 12.01
C ALA A 522 -2.83 -4.54 11.84
N THR A 523 -3.79 -4.64 12.76
CA THR A 523 -4.82 -5.70 12.74
C THR A 523 -6.18 -5.21 12.24
N VAL A 524 -6.41 -3.90 12.19
CA VAL A 524 -7.71 -3.29 11.84
C VAL A 524 -8.10 -3.61 10.40
N LEU A 525 -7.25 -3.26 9.43
CA LEU A 525 -7.54 -3.47 8.01
C LEU A 525 -7.66 -4.96 7.63
N PRO A 526 -6.74 -5.86 8.07
CA PRO A 526 -6.94 -7.29 7.87
C PRO A 526 -8.22 -7.85 8.49
N SER A 527 -8.68 -7.30 9.62
CA SER A 527 -9.95 -7.67 10.22
C SER A 527 -11.14 -7.29 9.33
N LEU A 528 -11.17 -6.06 8.80
CA LEU A 528 -12.19 -5.60 7.86
C LEU A 528 -12.18 -6.40 6.55
N GLU A 529 -10.98 -6.72 6.01
CA GLU A 529 -10.82 -7.57 4.83
C GLU A 529 -11.37 -8.98 5.06
N SER A 530 -11.05 -9.60 6.19
CA SER A 530 -11.55 -10.93 6.56
C SER A 530 -13.07 -10.97 6.72
N LYS A 531 -13.68 -9.87 7.16
CA LYS A 531 -15.13 -9.68 7.30
C LYS A 531 -15.81 -9.31 5.98
N LYS A 532 -15.04 -9.17 4.89
CA LYS A 532 -15.51 -8.75 3.57
C LYS A 532 -16.14 -7.37 3.52
N CYS A 533 -15.82 -6.50 4.47
CA CYS A 533 -16.25 -5.09 4.46
C CYS A 533 -15.40 -4.22 3.55
N ILE A 534 -14.16 -4.63 3.31
CA ILE A 534 -13.21 -3.96 2.39
C ILE A 534 -12.53 -4.96 1.47
N TYR A 535 -11.92 -4.45 0.40
CA TYR A 535 -11.03 -5.19 -0.48
C TYR A 535 -9.93 -4.27 -1.01
N TYR A 536 -8.87 -4.86 -1.57
CA TYR A 536 -7.74 -4.11 -2.12
C TYR A 536 -7.73 -4.14 -3.65
N VAL A 537 -7.39 -3.02 -4.25
CA VAL A 537 -7.02 -2.89 -5.66
C VAL A 537 -5.60 -2.31 -5.68
N GLY A 538 -4.60 -3.15 -5.95
CA GLY A 538 -3.20 -2.78 -5.69
C GLY A 538 -3.00 -2.40 -4.22
N ASN A 539 -2.50 -1.20 -3.95
CA ASN A 539 -2.33 -0.66 -2.60
C ASN A 539 -3.54 0.18 -2.12
N THR A 540 -4.58 0.32 -2.94
CA THR A 540 -5.76 1.12 -2.63
C THR A 540 -6.79 0.30 -1.87
N VAL A 541 -7.30 0.83 -0.77
CA VAL A 541 -8.36 0.23 0.05
C VAL A 541 -9.71 0.72 -0.43
N LYS A 542 -10.62 -0.20 -0.73
CA LYS A 542 -11.99 0.11 -1.16
C LYS A 542 -13.01 -0.56 -0.24
N ILE A 543 -14.08 0.16 0.05
CA ILE A 543 -15.21 -0.39 0.80
C ILE A 543 -16.08 -1.25 -0.11
N THR A 544 -16.61 -2.36 0.41
CA THR A 544 -17.60 -3.18 -0.30
C THR A 544 -19.02 -2.68 -0.05
N ARG A 545 -19.99 -3.11 -0.85
CA ARG A 545 -21.41 -2.82 -0.57
C ARG A 545 -21.82 -3.33 0.81
N LEU A 546 -21.33 -4.51 1.23
CA LEU A 546 -21.56 -5.02 2.58
C LEU A 546 -20.98 -4.07 3.64
N GLY A 547 -19.76 -3.56 3.40
CA GLY A 547 -19.14 -2.57 4.30
C GLY A 547 -19.96 -1.31 4.46
N GLN A 548 -20.53 -0.77 3.37
CA GLN A 548 -21.43 0.39 3.41
C GLN A 548 -22.68 0.08 4.25
N VAL A 549 -23.35 -1.05 4.00
CA VAL A 549 -24.54 -1.47 4.75
C VAL A 549 -24.25 -1.64 6.25
N VAL A 550 -23.09 -2.20 6.59
CA VAL A 550 -22.66 -2.36 7.99
C VAL A 550 -22.44 -1.00 8.66
N ASP A 551 -21.78 -0.07 7.99
CA ASP A 551 -21.53 1.27 8.54
C ASP A 551 -22.84 2.06 8.67
N ASP A 552 -23.71 2.02 7.67
CA ASP A 552 -25.01 2.67 7.72
C ASP A 552 -25.86 2.11 8.87
N TRP A 553 -25.89 0.78 9.06
CA TRP A 553 -26.59 0.16 10.18
C TRP A 553 -26.01 0.61 11.53
N ILE A 554 -24.68 0.68 11.68
CA ILE A 554 -24.03 1.15 12.91
C ILE A 554 -24.38 2.62 13.17
N SER A 555 -24.35 3.46 12.15
CA SER A 555 -24.71 4.88 12.26
C SER A 555 -26.14 5.09 12.74
N GLU A 556 -27.07 4.24 12.29
CA GLU A 556 -28.49 4.32 12.69
C GLU A 556 -28.75 3.72 14.08
N ASN A 557 -28.09 2.63 14.41
CA ASN A 557 -28.46 1.82 15.58
C ASN A 557 -27.45 1.88 16.73
N ALA A 558 -26.17 2.08 16.45
CA ALA A 558 -25.10 2.07 17.44
C ALA A 558 -24.03 3.15 17.11
N PHE A 559 -24.47 4.39 16.82
CA PHE A 559 -23.61 5.49 16.37
C PHE A 559 -22.40 5.72 17.27
N TRP A 560 -22.54 5.45 18.57
CA TRP A 560 -21.43 5.52 19.54
C TRP A 560 -20.25 4.60 19.21
N LEU A 561 -20.43 3.64 18.29
CA LEU A 561 -19.41 2.67 17.91
C LEU A 561 -18.60 3.12 16.68
N ASN A 562 -19.15 3.94 15.81
CA ASN A 562 -18.44 4.47 14.64
C ASN A 562 -18.15 5.97 14.70
N ASP A 563 -18.66 6.68 15.70
CA ASP A 563 -18.32 8.08 15.97
C ASP A 563 -16.83 8.20 16.36
N ILE A 564 -16.12 9.08 15.67
CA ILE A 564 -14.67 9.23 15.81
C ILE A 564 -14.30 9.86 17.15
N GLU A 565 -15.06 10.84 17.63
CA GLU A 565 -14.78 11.53 18.90
C GLU A 565 -15.01 10.57 20.08
N MET A 566 -16.08 9.78 20.02
CA MET A 566 -16.33 8.76 21.03
C MET A 566 -15.27 7.67 21.03
N ALA A 567 -14.79 7.23 19.87
CA ALA A 567 -13.71 6.25 19.75
C ALA A 567 -12.38 6.81 20.28
N GLN A 568 -12.08 8.08 20.04
CA GLN A 568 -10.94 8.78 20.61
C GLN A 568 -11.04 8.86 22.13
N LYS A 569 -12.18 9.30 22.67
CA LYS A 569 -12.44 9.38 24.10
C LYS A 569 -12.31 8.02 24.79
N PHE A 570 -12.71 6.95 24.11
CA PHE A 570 -12.52 5.60 24.61
C PHE A 570 -11.03 5.26 24.83
N GLU A 571 -10.17 5.56 23.86
CA GLU A 571 -8.74 5.33 23.98
C GLU A 571 -8.10 6.24 25.05
N GLU A 572 -8.54 7.51 25.14
CA GLU A 572 -8.09 8.46 26.17
C GLU A 572 -8.46 7.98 27.58
N THR A 573 -9.65 7.41 27.77
CA THR A 573 -10.06 6.83 29.06
C THR A 573 -9.19 5.62 29.40
N LEU A 574 -8.88 4.74 28.46
CA LEU A 574 -7.95 3.62 28.69
C LEU A 574 -6.52 4.09 29.01
N ASP A 575 -6.06 5.19 28.39
CA ASP A 575 -4.78 5.81 28.71
C ASP A 575 -4.78 6.35 30.14
N SER A 576 -5.83 7.04 30.53
CA SER A 576 -6.01 7.58 31.89
C SER A 576 -6.09 6.47 32.95
N ILE A 577 -6.73 5.34 32.69
CA ILE A 577 -6.71 4.15 33.57
C ILE A 577 -5.27 3.61 33.71
N SER A 578 -4.43 3.73 32.68
CA SER A 578 -3.05 3.22 32.69
C SER A 578 -2.05 4.16 33.34
N ASP A 579 -2.43 5.41 33.58
CA ASP A 579 -1.58 6.45 34.14
C ASP A 579 -1.45 6.31 35.65
N GLU A 580 -0.21 6.17 36.16
CA GLU A 580 0.06 6.01 37.60
C GLU A 580 -0.24 7.28 38.38
N ASP A 581 -0.23 8.47 37.74
CA ASP A 581 -0.43 9.77 38.38
C ASP A 581 -1.91 10.21 38.43
N ILE A 582 -2.81 9.54 37.69
CA ILE A 582 -4.24 9.86 37.67
C ILE A 582 -4.97 8.98 38.71
N GLU A 583 -5.52 9.57 39.75
CA GLU A 583 -6.36 8.89 40.74
C GLU A 583 -7.85 8.93 40.31
N ASN A 584 -8.62 7.90 40.77
CA ASN A 584 -10.10 7.86 40.72
C ASN A 584 -10.79 7.65 39.35
N ILE A 585 -10.16 7.02 38.36
CA ILE A 585 -10.89 6.49 37.22
C ILE A 585 -11.27 5.04 37.49
N SER A 586 -12.57 4.78 37.59
CA SER A 586 -13.11 3.44 37.81
C SER A 586 -13.17 2.68 36.48
N ASP A 587 -12.40 1.61 36.36
CA ASP A 587 -12.47 0.69 35.21
C ASP A 587 -13.81 -0.05 35.17
N THR A 588 -14.41 -0.32 36.34
CA THR A 588 -15.72 -0.96 36.44
C THR A 588 -16.83 -0.07 35.92
N ASP A 589 -16.85 1.23 36.25
CA ASP A 589 -17.86 2.16 35.78
C ASP A 589 -17.77 2.35 34.25
N PHE A 590 -16.54 2.37 33.70
CA PHE A 590 -16.32 2.45 32.29
C PHE A 590 -16.84 1.21 31.53
N ILE A 591 -16.68 0.00 32.12
CA ILE A 591 -17.22 -1.23 31.54
C ILE A 591 -18.76 -1.21 31.61
N MET A 592 -19.32 -0.80 32.77
CA MET A 592 -20.76 -0.76 32.94
C MET A 592 -21.47 0.23 32.04
N GLU A 593 -20.85 1.38 31.73
CA GLU A 593 -21.38 2.34 30.74
C GLU A 593 -21.62 1.69 29.38
N TYR A 594 -20.65 0.89 28.89
CA TYR A 594 -20.83 0.21 27.58
C TYR A 594 -21.80 -0.96 27.66
N HIS A 595 -21.85 -1.66 28.78
CA HIS A 595 -22.84 -2.70 29.03
C HIS A 595 -24.27 -2.15 28.94
N GLU A 596 -24.56 -1.02 29.61
CA GLU A 596 -25.84 -0.33 29.55
C GLU A 596 -26.22 0.11 28.13
N ARG A 597 -25.26 0.66 27.36
CA ARG A 597 -25.48 1.02 25.95
C ARG A 597 -25.90 -0.19 25.10
N ILE A 598 -25.33 -1.36 25.37
CA ILE A 598 -25.63 -2.60 24.65
C ILE A 598 -27.01 -3.13 25.06
N GLU A 599 -27.35 -3.13 26.34
CA GLU A 599 -28.67 -3.57 26.81
C GLU A 599 -29.77 -2.65 26.24
N ASN A 600 -29.57 -1.33 26.22
CA ASN A 600 -30.48 -0.39 25.57
C ASN A 600 -30.61 -0.66 24.06
N LEU A 601 -29.54 -1.07 23.37
CA LEU A 601 -29.57 -1.45 21.96
C LEU A 601 -30.41 -2.72 21.77
N LYS A 602 -30.24 -3.72 22.60
CA LYS A 602 -31.03 -4.98 22.58
C LYS A 602 -32.52 -4.70 22.77
N GLU A 603 -32.89 -3.92 23.79
CA GLU A 603 -34.27 -3.56 24.11
C GLU A 603 -34.92 -2.82 22.93
N ARG A 604 -34.24 -1.80 22.41
CA ARG A 604 -34.76 -0.97 21.29
C ARG A 604 -35.02 -1.78 20.02
N LEU A 605 -34.15 -2.77 19.70
CA LEU A 605 -34.31 -3.62 18.52
C LEU A 605 -35.15 -4.88 18.78
N GLY A 606 -35.57 -5.13 20.02
CA GLY A 606 -36.26 -6.33 20.41
C GLY A 606 -35.42 -7.61 20.31
N TYR A 607 -34.09 -7.46 20.51
CA TYR A 607 -33.17 -8.59 20.44
C TYR A 607 -33.14 -9.35 21.77
N VAL A 608 -33.32 -10.67 21.70
CA VAL A 608 -33.21 -11.58 22.85
C VAL A 608 -31.97 -12.45 22.66
N ASN A 609 -31.18 -12.63 23.72
CA ASN A 609 -30.00 -13.49 23.66
C ASN A 609 -30.34 -14.90 23.15
N GLY A 610 -29.62 -15.35 22.13
CA GLY A 610 -29.87 -16.65 21.50
C GLY A 610 -30.87 -16.63 20.35
N ILE A 611 -31.59 -15.53 20.09
CA ILE A 611 -32.56 -15.42 18.96
C ILE A 611 -31.83 -15.56 17.60
N ASP A 612 -30.56 -15.25 17.54
CA ASP A 612 -29.73 -15.44 16.35
C ASP A 612 -29.53 -16.96 16.02
N GLN A 613 -29.87 -17.86 16.96
CA GLN A 613 -29.83 -19.32 16.74
C GLN A 613 -31.15 -19.88 16.21
N GLU A 614 -32.24 -19.11 16.26
CA GLU A 614 -33.54 -19.50 15.70
C GLU A 614 -33.57 -19.23 14.19
N VAL A 615 -34.31 -20.06 13.48
CA VAL A 615 -34.52 -19.86 12.03
C VAL A 615 -35.54 -18.75 11.85
N ALA A 616 -35.14 -17.67 11.19
CA ALA A 616 -36.03 -16.56 10.92
C ALA A 616 -37.08 -16.93 9.84
N GLU A 617 -38.31 -16.45 9.98
CA GLU A 617 -39.43 -16.70 9.02
C GLU A 617 -39.02 -16.40 7.56
N TRP A 618 -38.27 -15.31 7.32
CA TRP A 618 -37.79 -14.99 5.98
C TRP A 618 -36.78 -15.99 5.41
N GLN A 619 -35.98 -16.68 6.26
CA GLN A 619 -35.09 -17.76 5.84
C GLN A 619 -35.89 -18.96 5.37
N VAL A 620 -36.93 -19.30 6.10
CA VAL A 620 -37.87 -20.35 5.75
C VAL A 620 -38.57 -20.02 4.42
N GLU A 621 -39.16 -18.82 4.31
CA GLU A 621 -39.86 -18.35 3.11
C GLU A 621 -38.92 -18.35 1.88
N LYS A 622 -37.69 -17.86 2.04
CA LYS A 622 -36.68 -17.80 0.96
C LYS A 622 -36.21 -19.20 0.59
N ALA A 623 -36.00 -20.08 1.58
CA ALA A 623 -35.62 -21.47 1.33
C ALA A 623 -36.71 -22.21 0.58
N LEU A 624 -37.98 -22.04 0.97
CA LEU A 624 -39.14 -22.64 0.30
C LEU A 624 -39.29 -22.12 -1.13
N LYS A 625 -39.11 -20.81 -1.38
CA LYS A 625 -39.15 -20.25 -2.74
C LYS A 625 -38.02 -20.83 -3.63
N ILE A 626 -36.82 -20.96 -3.10
CA ILE A 626 -35.71 -21.56 -3.82
C ILE A 626 -35.98 -23.07 -4.06
N ALA A 627 -36.40 -23.79 -3.04
CA ALA A 627 -36.70 -25.21 -3.13
C ALA A 627 -37.78 -25.48 -4.19
N SER A 628 -38.88 -24.72 -4.19
CA SER A 628 -39.92 -24.75 -5.21
C SER A 628 -39.35 -24.49 -6.63
N SER A 629 -38.45 -23.51 -6.77
CA SER A 629 -37.85 -23.18 -8.08
C SER A 629 -36.92 -24.28 -8.65
N ILE A 630 -36.37 -25.12 -7.79
CA ILE A 630 -35.49 -26.24 -8.17
C ILE A 630 -36.18 -27.62 -8.03
N GLY A 631 -37.47 -27.64 -7.66
CA GLY A 631 -38.26 -28.87 -7.59
C GLY A 631 -37.89 -29.78 -6.42
N ILE A 632 -37.49 -29.24 -5.25
CA ILE A 632 -37.15 -29.98 -4.04
C ILE A 632 -38.11 -29.61 -2.92
N GLU A 633 -38.58 -30.61 -2.14
CA GLU A 633 -39.26 -30.37 -0.86
C GLU A 633 -38.24 -30.33 0.29
N LEU A 634 -38.37 -29.35 1.15
CA LEU A 634 -37.53 -29.23 2.35
C LEU A 634 -38.29 -29.79 3.56
N GLY A 635 -37.64 -30.72 4.24
CA GLY A 635 -38.16 -31.26 5.50
C GLY A 635 -37.95 -30.32 6.67
N ASP A 636 -38.75 -30.52 7.72
CA ASP A 636 -38.70 -29.77 8.99
C ASP A 636 -37.29 -29.74 9.62
N GLU A 637 -36.51 -30.73 9.36
CA GLU A 637 -35.12 -30.85 9.84
C GLU A 637 -34.20 -29.74 9.27
N ILE A 638 -34.49 -29.24 8.04
CA ILE A 638 -33.79 -28.15 7.41
C ILE A 638 -34.44 -26.82 7.80
N LEU A 639 -35.77 -26.78 7.78
CA LEU A 639 -36.55 -25.56 8.01
C LEU A 639 -36.44 -25.05 9.46
N ASN A 640 -36.26 -25.96 10.42
CA ASN A 640 -36.14 -25.64 11.85
C ASN A 640 -34.70 -25.64 12.36
N ASN A 641 -33.69 -25.81 11.50
CA ASN A 641 -32.29 -25.80 11.89
C ASN A 641 -31.54 -24.71 11.10
N ARG A 642 -31.09 -23.72 11.80
CA ARG A 642 -30.44 -22.57 11.21
C ARG A 642 -29.20 -22.90 10.39
N ASP A 643 -28.30 -23.72 10.91
CA ASP A 643 -27.09 -24.09 10.16
C ASP A 643 -27.43 -24.85 8.87
N LYS A 644 -28.43 -25.72 8.92
CA LYS A 644 -28.88 -26.46 7.74
C LYS A 644 -29.60 -25.57 6.72
N ILE A 645 -30.43 -24.64 7.16
CA ILE A 645 -31.14 -23.73 6.26
C ILE A 645 -30.16 -22.70 5.65
N GLU A 646 -29.17 -22.21 6.40
CA GLU A 646 -28.12 -21.35 5.87
C GLU A 646 -27.24 -22.05 4.86
N VAL A 647 -26.89 -23.30 5.10
CA VAL A 647 -26.19 -24.16 4.13
C VAL A 647 -27.03 -24.34 2.88
N PHE A 648 -28.32 -24.57 3.02
CA PHE A 648 -29.24 -24.69 1.90
C PHE A 648 -29.34 -23.37 1.11
N LEU A 649 -29.55 -22.23 1.78
CA LEU A 649 -29.63 -20.91 1.17
C LEU A 649 -28.32 -20.53 0.47
N SER A 650 -27.19 -20.75 1.12
CA SER A 650 -25.85 -20.43 0.54
C SER A 650 -25.53 -21.29 -0.68
N ASN A 651 -26.01 -22.54 -0.69
CA ASN A 651 -25.82 -23.49 -1.77
C ASN A 651 -26.71 -23.23 -2.98
N ASN A 652 -27.90 -22.66 -2.77
CA ASN A 652 -28.94 -22.52 -3.78
C ASN A 652 -29.34 -21.04 -4.04
N ALA A 653 -28.73 -20.08 -3.38
CA ALA A 653 -28.95 -18.65 -3.67
C ALA A 653 -28.62 -18.34 -5.15
N PRO A 654 -29.45 -17.56 -5.85
CA PRO A 654 -29.13 -17.10 -7.20
C PRO A 654 -27.80 -16.36 -7.16
N ARG A 655 -26.79 -16.93 -7.82
CA ARG A 655 -25.47 -16.31 -7.93
C ARG A 655 -25.55 -15.20 -8.97
N VAL A 656 -25.03 -14.04 -8.65
CA VAL A 656 -24.67 -13.02 -9.66
C VAL A 656 -23.72 -13.73 -10.62
N GLU A 657 -24.11 -13.86 -11.90
CA GLU A 657 -23.28 -14.49 -12.92
C GLU A 657 -22.02 -13.65 -13.11
N LEU A 658 -20.92 -14.10 -12.56
CA LEU A 658 -19.59 -13.70 -13.01
C LEU A 658 -19.40 -14.28 -14.41
N ASP A 659 -18.89 -13.48 -15.33
CA ASP A 659 -18.61 -13.88 -16.70
C ASP A 659 -17.87 -15.23 -16.73
N SER A 660 -18.35 -16.14 -17.59
CA SER A 660 -17.74 -17.46 -17.70
C SER A 660 -16.62 -17.44 -18.73
N LEU A 661 -15.50 -18.13 -18.43
CA LEU A 661 -14.36 -18.23 -19.36
C LEU A 661 -14.66 -19.13 -20.59
N GLY A 662 -15.75 -19.90 -20.57
CA GLY A 662 -16.15 -20.77 -21.65
C GLY A 662 -16.78 -22.08 -21.19
N LYS A 663 -17.13 -22.97 -22.14
CA LYS A 663 -17.71 -24.31 -21.83
C LYS A 663 -16.66 -25.21 -21.20
N CYS A 664 -17.07 -26.01 -20.22
CA CYS A 664 -16.18 -26.96 -19.55
C CYS A 664 -15.68 -28.03 -20.50
N PRO A 665 -14.37 -28.29 -20.61
CA PRO A 665 -13.79 -29.29 -21.50
C PRO A 665 -14.06 -30.72 -21.02
N ALA A 666 -14.36 -30.90 -19.74
CA ALA A 666 -14.63 -32.24 -19.16
C ALA A 666 -16.07 -32.69 -19.37
N CYS A 667 -17.06 -31.90 -18.92
CA CYS A 667 -18.47 -32.31 -19.00
C CYS A 667 -19.23 -31.74 -20.20
N LYS A 668 -18.70 -30.70 -20.87
CA LYS A 668 -19.32 -29.98 -22.01
C LYS A 668 -20.67 -29.30 -21.70
N LYS A 669 -21.21 -29.48 -20.49
CA LYS A 669 -22.48 -28.92 -20.02
C LYS A 669 -22.28 -27.66 -19.21
N GLY A 670 -21.36 -27.66 -18.26
CA GLY A 670 -21.07 -26.55 -17.40
C GLY A 670 -20.17 -25.47 -18.04
N LYS A 671 -20.07 -24.33 -17.41
CA LYS A 671 -19.20 -23.20 -17.77
C LYS A 671 -18.03 -23.12 -16.79
N ILE A 672 -16.85 -22.76 -17.27
CA ILE A 672 -15.70 -22.52 -16.38
C ILE A 672 -15.86 -21.16 -15.71
N LYS A 673 -15.77 -21.16 -14.38
CA LYS A 673 -15.84 -19.98 -13.53
C LYS A 673 -14.58 -19.84 -12.71
N GLU A 674 -14.16 -18.62 -12.50
CA GLU A 674 -13.04 -18.30 -11.60
C GLU A 674 -13.54 -18.16 -10.15
N ASN A 675 -12.73 -18.62 -9.21
CA ASN A 675 -12.84 -18.29 -7.80
C ASN A 675 -11.46 -17.91 -7.24
N GLU A 676 -11.39 -17.56 -5.98
CA GLU A 676 -10.15 -17.11 -5.33
C GLU A 676 -8.97 -18.06 -5.50
N LYS A 677 -9.21 -19.39 -5.49
CA LYS A 677 -8.17 -20.43 -5.46
C LYS A 677 -8.03 -21.22 -6.76
N ALA A 678 -9.06 -21.19 -7.61
CA ALA A 678 -9.13 -22.11 -8.76
C ALA A 678 -10.07 -21.62 -9.86
N PHE A 679 -9.90 -22.19 -11.05
CA PHE A 679 -10.86 -22.15 -12.14
C PHE A 679 -11.61 -23.49 -12.16
N GLY A 680 -12.92 -23.48 -11.95
CA GLY A 680 -13.73 -24.68 -11.79
C GLY A 680 -14.97 -24.71 -12.68
N CYS A 681 -15.51 -25.89 -12.90
CA CYS A 681 -16.75 -26.06 -13.64
C CYS A 681 -17.98 -25.70 -12.79
N SER A 682 -18.99 -25.03 -13.38
CA SER A 682 -20.26 -24.77 -12.71
C SER A 682 -21.00 -26.04 -12.28
N GLU A 683 -20.77 -27.16 -13.01
CA GLU A 683 -21.35 -28.45 -12.73
C GLU A 683 -20.49 -29.30 -11.76
N PHE A 684 -19.57 -28.72 -11.01
CA PHE A 684 -18.71 -29.46 -10.08
C PHE A 684 -19.52 -30.25 -9.04
N ARG A 685 -20.61 -29.64 -8.54
CA ARG A 685 -21.51 -30.29 -7.57
C ARG A 685 -22.33 -31.41 -8.19
N ASN A 686 -22.55 -31.40 -9.51
CA ASN A 686 -23.25 -32.42 -10.28
C ASN A 686 -22.29 -33.50 -10.83
N GLY A 687 -21.10 -33.65 -10.21
CA GLY A 687 -20.14 -34.69 -10.50
C GLY A 687 -19.06 -34.35 -11.54
N CYS A 688 -19.00 -33.10 -12.04
CA CYS A 688 -17.91 -32.70 -12.92
C CYS A 688 -16.62 -32.43 -12.13
N LYS A 689 -15.55 -33.18 -12.42
CA LYS A 689 -14.28 -33.08 -11.71
C LYS A 689 -13.31 -32.04 -12.30
N PHE A 690 -13.76 -31.14 -13.18
CA PHE A 690 -12.88 -30.12 -13.75
C PHE A 690 -12.56 -29.03 -12.74
N VAL A 691 -11.29 -28.95 -12.36
CA VAL A 691 -10.74 -27.87 -11.54
C VAL A 691 -9.27 -27.67 -11.91
N LEU A 692 -8.87 -26.41 -12.05
CA LEU A 692 -7.50 -25.96 -12.24
C LEU A 692 -7.13 -25.05 -11.06
N TRP A 693 -6.24 -25.51 -10.20
CA TRP A 693 -5.79 -24.75 -9.04
C TRP A 693 -4.79 -23.66 -9.45
N LYS A 694 -5.05 -22.39 -9.13
CA LYS A 694 -4.17 -21.27 -9.45
C LYS A 694 -2.75 -21.50 -8.95
N LYS A 695 -2.60 -21.95 -7.71
CA LYS A 695 -1.30 -22.29 -7.12
C LYS A 695 -0.54 -23.35 -7.92
N SER A 696 -1.21 -24.40 -8.40
CA SER A 696 -0.57 -25.43 -9.23
C SER A 696 -0.16 -24.91 -10.60
N MET A 697 -0.94 -23.97 -11.16
CA MET A 697 -0.61 -23.33 -12.44
C MET A 697 0.58 -22.39 -12.29
N THR A 698 0.65 -21.57 -11.25
CA THR A 698 1.80 -20.69 -10.98
C THR A 698 3.06 -21.48 -10.70
N SER A 699 2.98 -22.52 -9.84
CA SER A 699 4.13 -23.39 -9.56
C SER A 699 4.62 -24.15 -10.79
N PHE A 700 3.76 -24.42 -11.77
CA PHE A 700 4.20 -24.98 -13.04
C PHE A 700 5.15 -24.03 -13.79
N PHE A 701 4.85 -22.74 -13.84
CA PHE A 701 5.73 -21.76 -14.49
C PHE A 701 7.00 -21.46 -13.66
N GLU A 702 6.89 -21.44 -12.34
CA GLU A 702 8.03 -21.29 -11.42
C GLU A 702 9.08 -22.39 -11.63
N MET A 703 8.67 -23.62 -11.94
CA MET A 703 9.60 -24.73 -12.27
C MET A 703 10.45 -24.43 -13.51
N PHE A 704 10.00 -23.53 -14.38
CA PHE A 704 10.69 -23.10 -15.60
C PHE A 704 11.21 -21.66 -15.51
N GLY A 705 11.40 -21.14 -14.29
CA GLY A 705 11.97 -19.81 -14.04
C GLY A 705 11.06 -18.61 -14.40
N ALA A 706 9.77 -18.86 -14.65
CA ALA A 706 8.83 -17.83 -15.07
C ALA A 706 7.84 -17.45 -13.95
N GLN A 707 7.58 -16.14 -13.77
CA GLN A 707 6.49 -15.63 -12.96
C GLN A 707 5.31 -15.23 -13.85
N ILE A 708 4.10 -15.54 -13.40
CA ILE A 708 2.92 -15.39 -14.24
C ILE A 708 1.77 -14.71 -13.49
N THR A 709 1.05 -13.83 -14.18
CA THR A 709 -0.10 -13.12 -13.61
C THR A 709 -1.39 -13.95 -13.73
N ASN A 710 -2.39 -13.62 -12.90
CA ASN A 710 -3.71 -14.25 -12.98
C ASN A 710 -4.38 -14.05 -14.35
N ASN A 711 -4.21 -12.89 -14.96
CA ASN A 711 -4.76 -12.59 -16.29
C ASN A 711 -4.17 -13.49 -17.37
N TYR A 712 -2.89 -13.82 -17.26
CA TYR A 712 -2.27 -14.74 -18.20
C TYR A 712 -2.75 -16.19 -18.00
N LEU A 713 -3.01 -16.61 -16.75
CA LEU A 713 -3.66 -17.91 -16.47
C LEU A 713 -5.05 -18.00 -17.12
N ILE A 714 -5.82 -16.91 -17.07
CA ILE A 714 -7.11 -16.79 -17.75
C ILE A 714 -6.93 -16.94 -19.28
N SER A 715 -5.94 -16.28 -19.85
CA SER A 715 -5.64 -16.34 -21.29
C SER A 715 -5.29 -17.75 -21.73
N ILE A 716 -4.48 -18.49 -20.96
CA ILE A 716 -4.18 -19.91 -21.22
C ILE A 716 -5.46 -20.76 -21.24
N ILE A 717 -6.35 -20.54 -20.26
CA ILE A 717 -7.60 -21.29 -20.16
C ILE A 717 -8.50 -21.01 -21.37
N ILE A 718 -8.65 -19.74 -21.74
CA ILE A 718 -9.47 -19.35 -22.91
C ILE A 718 -8.89 -19.96 -24.21
N ALA A 719 -7.58 -19.88 -24.41
CA ALA A 719 -6.90 -20.44 -25.57
C ALA A 719 -7.05 -21.97 -25.65
N ALA A 720 -6.85 -22.65 -24.53
CA ALA A 720 -7.03 -24.08 -24.45
C ALA A 720 -8.49 -24.54 -24.71
N LEU A 721 -9.47 -23.77 -24.22
CA LEU A 721 -10.89 -24.00 -24.49
C LEU A 721 -11.25 -23.83 -25.98
N LYS A 722 -10.55 -22.95 -26.69
CA LYS A 722 -10.65 -22.75 -28.13
C LYS A 722 -9.85 -23.76 -28.93
N LYS A 723 -9.06 -24.65 -28.30
CA LYS A 723 -8.09 -25.57 -28.89
C LYS A 723 -6.92 -24.87 -29.62
N GLU A 724 -6.62 -23.69 -29.23
CA GLU A 724 -5.52 -22.85 -29.71
C GLU A 724 -4.51 -22.67 -28.56
N PRO A 725 -3.59 -23.63 -28.29
CA PRO A 725 -2.67 -23.53 -27.15
C PRO A 725 -1.75 -22.33 -27.31
N LEU A 726 -1.49 -21.64 -26.20
CA LEU A 726 -0.73 -20.42 -26.18
C LEU A 726 0.78 -20.71 -26.19
N LEU A 727 1.53 -20.05 -27.07
CA LEU A 727 2.99 -20.14 -27.08
C LEU A 727 3.54 -19.29 -25.92
N TYR A 728 4.39 -19.90 -25.09
CA TYR A 728 5.17 -19.20 -24.07
C TYR A 728 6.65 -19.26 -24.46
N THR A 729 7.31 -18.11 -24.47
CA THR A 729 8.71 -17.98 -24.87
C THR A 729 9.61 -17.76 -23.65
N GLY A 730 10.85 -18.25 -23.72
CA GLY A 730 11.86 -17.99 -22.69
C GLY A 730 11.70 -18.82 -21.41
N LEU A 731 11.05 -19.96 -21.44
CA LEU A 731 11.08 -20.92 -20.34
C LEU A 731 12.50 -21.45 -20.14
N ILE A 732 12.93 -21.67 -18.91
CA ILE A 732 14.27 -22.15 -18.59
C ILE A 732 14.19 -23.60 -18.13
N ASN A 733 14.95 -24.49 -18.78
CA ASN A 733 15.03 -25.90 -18.40
C ASN A 733 15.96 -26.10 -17.18
N LYS A 734 16.00 -27.29 -16.63
CA LYS A 734 16.87 -27.65 -15.49
C LYS A 734 18.38 -27.51 -15.77
N LYS A 735 18.79 -27.37 -17.02
CA LYS A 735 20.19 -27.17 -17.45
C LYS A 735 20.53 -25.67 -17.60
N GLY A 736 19.54 -24.76 -17.46
CA GLY A 736 19.70 -23.33 -17.66
C GLY A 736 19.46 -22.86 -19.10
N ASP A 737 19.07 -23.76 -20.05
CA ASP A 737 18.81 -23.37 -21.43
C ASP A 737 17.40 -22.80 -21.57
N SER A 738 17.26 -21.74 -22.35
CA SER A 738 15.96 -21.14 -22.68
C SER A 738 15.28 -21.91 -23.81
N PHE A 739 13.96 -22.11 -23.71
CA PHE A 739 13.15 -22.78 -24.74
C PHE A 739 11.73 -22.20 -24.79
N ASP A 740 11.09 -22.36 -25.94
CA ASP A 740 9.72 -21.96 -26.18
C ASP A 740 8.80 -23.18 -26.26
N ALA A 741 7.59 -23.05 -25.75
CA ALA A 741 6.64 -24.16 -25.77
C ALA A 741 5.18 -23.70 -25.78
N PHE A 742 4.32 -24.47 -26.43
CA PHE A 742 2.89 -24.30 -26.34
C PHE A 742 2.35 -24.81 -25.01
N ILE A 743 1.59 -23.97 -24.33
CA ILE A 743 0.94 -24.31 -23.05
C ILE A 743 -0.52 -24.65 -23.30
N ASP A 744 -0.93 -25.83 -22.89
CA ASP A 744 -2.27 -26.38 -23.04
C ASP A 744 -2.80 -26.94 -21.72
N ILE A 745 -4.09 -27.21 -21.65
CA ILE A 745 -4.74 -27.84 -20.50
C ILE A 745 -5.00 -29.30 -20.81
N LYS A 746 -4.52 -30.19 -19.96
CA LYS A 746 -4.69 -31.61 -20.15
C LYS A 746 -5.14 -32.31 -18.87
N PHE A 747 -5.98 -33.34 -19.02
CA PHE A 747 -6.31 -34.27 -17.94
C PHE A 747 -5.21 -35.29 -17.78
N ASN A 748 -4.60 -35.34 -16.61
CA ASN A 748 -3.64 -36.39 -16.27
C ASN A 748 -4.40 -37.62 -15.77
N LYS A 749 -4.38 -38.70 -16.57
CA LYS A 749 -5.10 -39.93 -16.26
C LYS A 749 -4.51 -40.72 -15.10
N GLU A 750 -3.18 -40.63 -14.86
CA GLU A 750 -2.50 -41.34 -13.78
C GLU A 750 -2.75 -40.72 -12.41
N LYS A 751 -2.83 -39.39 -12.38
CA LYS A 751 -3.03 -38.60 -11.15
C LYS A 751 -4.44 -38.07 -10.98
N GLU A 752 -5.34 -38.38 -11.91
CA GLU A 752 -6.75 -37.98 -11.93
C GLU A 752 -7.04 -36.49 -11.73
N PHE A 753 -6.19 -35.61 -12.27
CA PHE A 753 -6.41 -34.17 -12.18
C PHE A 753 -6.18 -33.41 -13.50
N TRP A 754 -6.78 -32.21 -13.61
CA TRP A 754 -6.53 -31.30 -14.72
C TRP A 754 -5.35 -30.37 -14.38
N GLY A 755 -4.41 -30.21 -15.33
CA GLY A 755 -3.23 -29.35 -15.15
C GLY A 755 -2.74 -28.79 -16.48
N LEU A 756 -1.70 -27.97 -16.40
CA LEU A 756 -1.00 -27.43 -17.56
C LEU A 756 -0.10 -28.51 -18.18
N ASN A 757 0.05 -28.45 -19.49
CA ASN A 757 0.86 -29.38 -20.27
C ASN A 757 1.67 -28.62 -21.31
N ILE A 758 2.94 -28.98 -21.48
CA ILE A 758 3.84 -28.45 -22.50
C ILE A 758 3.71 -29.29 -23.77
N LYS A 759 3.57 -28.65 -24.91
CA LYS A 759 3.65 -29.28 -26.23
C LYS A 759 4.80 -28.68 -27.02
N PHE A 760 5.67 -29.55 -27.54
CA PHE A 760 6.70 -29.20 -28.50
C PHE A 760 6.19 -29.61 -29.89
N ASP A 761 6.08 -28.66 -30.82
CA ASP A 761 5.67 -28.97 -32.19
C ASP A 761 6.88 -28.92 -33.12
N ASN A 762 7.41 -30.09 -33.50
CA ASN A 762 8.60 -30.16 -34.32
C ASN A 762 8.31 -29.97 -35.82
N GLU A 763 7.06 -30.04 -36.26
CA GLU A 763 6.72 -29.96 -37.71
C GLU A 763 6.27 -28.57 -38.18
N LYS A 764 5.99 -27.64 -37.26
CA LYS A 764 5.53 -26.27 -37.58
C LYS A 764 6.57 -25.17 -37.44
N LYS A 765 7.83 -25.51 -37.09
CA LYS A 765 8.87 -24.49 -36.89
C LYS A 765 9.16 -23.61 -38.12
N GLU A 766 8.90 -24.07 -39.32
CA GLU A 766 9.18 -23.30 -40.54
C GLU A 766 7.98 -22.52 -41.10
N ASN A 767 6.77 -22.92 -40.80
CA ASN A 767 5.55 -22.23 -41.30
C ASN A 767 4.91 -21.26 -40.30
N LEU A 768 5.15 -21.40 -38.97
CA LEU A 768 4.58 -20.54 -37.95
C LEU A 768 5.43 -19.26 -37.69
N ALA A 769 6.67 -19.23 -38.19
CA ALA A 769 7.48 -18.02 -38.16
C ALA A 769 6.94 -16.91 -39.09
N LYS A 770 5.93 -17.18 -39.88
CA LYS A 770 5.31 -16.22 -40.80
C LYS A 770 3.90 -15.75 -40.43
N GLU A 771 3.21 -16.40 -39.48
CA GLU A 771 1.82 -16.06 -39.13
C GLU A 771 1.45 -16.41 -37.67
N GLN A 772 2.06 -15.79 -36.66
CA GLN A 772 1.44 -15.84 -35.34
C GLN A 772 1.18 -14.41 -34.81
N ILE A 773 -0.07 -14.05 -35.02
CA ILE A 773 -0.71 -12.88 -34.47
C ILE A 773 -1.18 -13.26 -33.05
N VAL A 774 -0.53 -12.75 -32.02
CA VAL A 774 -1.13 -12.73 -30.68
C VAL A 774 -2.15 -11.60 -30.68
N LYS A 775 -3.44 -11.92 -30.72
CA LYS A 775 -4.48 -10.97 -30.40
C LYS A 775 -4.34 -10.64 -28.92
N VAL A 776 -3.67 -9.55 -28.60
CA VAL A 776 -3.81 -8.90 -27.28
C VAL A 776 -5.29 -8.53 -27.15
N ASP A 777 -5.84 -8.74 -25.96
CA ASP A 777 -7.28 -8.71 -25.71
C ASP A 777 -7.93 -7.47 -26.34
N SER A 778 -8.87 -7.72 -27.26
CA SER A 778 -9.63 -6.69 -27.96
C SER A 778 -10.40 -5.75 -27.01
N LEU A 779 -10.57 -6.11 -25.75
CA LEU A 779 -11.22 -5.29 -24.72
C LEU A 779 -10.32 -4.17 -24.19
N GLU A 780 -9.02 -4.42 -23.98
CA GLU A 780 -8.07 -3.38 -23.56
C GLU A 780 -7.75 -2.41 -24.69
N ILE A 781 -7.56 -2.94 -25.90
CA ILE A 781 -7.39 -2.11 -27.10
C ILE A 781 -8.65 -1.31 -27.40
N ASN A 782 -9.84 -1.91 -27.28
CA ASN A 782 -11.11 -1.19 -27.47
C ASN A 782 -11.35 -0.15 -26.36
N ARG A 783 -10.78 -0.32 -25.16
CA ARG A 783 -10.84 0.68 -24.09
C ARG A 783 -9.96 1.88 -24.40
N VAL A 784 -8.76 1.66 -24.92
CA VAL A 784 -7.86 2.73 -25.38
C VAL A 784 -8.45 3.42 -26.61
N LEU A 785 -9.00 2.66 -27.56
CA LEU A 785 -9.64 3.20 -28.76
C LEU A 785 -10.95 3.93 -28.45
N LYS A 786 -11.75 3.49 -27.46
CA LYS A 786 -12.95 4.20 -26.99
C LYS A 786 -12.64 5.54 -26.33
N ASN A 787 -11.54 5.64 -25.61
CA ASN A 787 -11.12 6.91 -25.00
C ASN A 787 -10.70 7.94 -26.05
N TYR A 788 -10.36 7.51 -27.28
CA TYR A 788 -9.97 8.38 -28.38
C TYR A 788 -11.07 8.59 -29.45
N LYS A 789 -12.35 8.22 -29.19
CA LYS A 789 -13.48 8.41 -30.13
C LYS A 789 -13.08 8.14 -31.59
N MET A 790 -12.64 6.93 -31.87
CA MET A 790 -12.43 6.53 -33.28
C MET A 790 -13.77 6.09 -33.87
N GLU A 791 -14.48 7.00 -34.50
CA GLU A 791 -15.52 6.68 -35.48
C GLU A 791 -14.84 6.54 -36.87
N ASN A 792 -15.01 5.35 -37.45
CA ASN A 792 -14.77 4.90 -38.81
C ASN A 792 -13.42 4.25 -39.16
N GLU A 793 -13.56 2.93 -39.40
CA GLU A 793 -12.94 2.09 -40.46
C GLU A 793 -11.40 1.96 -40.57
N LEU A 794 -10.67 2.10 -39.53
CA LEU A 794 -9.37 1.44 -39.50
C LEU A 794 -9.45 0.26 -38.56
N ALA A 795 -9.78 -0.92 -39.07
CA ALA A 795 -9.56 -2.19 -38.40
C ALA A 795 -8.06 -2.34 -38.11
N ILE A 796 -7.65 -1.89 -36.92
CA ILE A 796 -6.27 -2.01 -36.47
C ILE A 796 -6.10 -3.46 -36.07
N LYS A 797 -5.51 -4.26 -36.97
CA LYS A 797 -4.91 -5.55 -36.59
C LYS A 797 -3.63 -5.27 -35.84
N LEU A 798 -3.62 -5.44 -34.54
CA LEU A 798 -2.39 -5.56 -33.75
C LEU A 798 -1.76 -6.90 -34.07
N GLU A 799 -0.78 -6.90 -34.96
CA GLU A 799 0.07 -8.06 -35.23
C GLU A 799 1.32 -7.93 -34.38
N ALA A 800 1.34 -8.64 -33.24
CA ALA A 800 2.55 -8.76 -32.41
C ALA A 800 3.36 -9.95 -32.95
N LEU A 801 4.46 -9.66 -33.64
CA LEU A 801 5.46 -10.66 -34.02
C LEU A 801 6.43 -10.81 -32.86
N PHE A 802 6.42 -11.98 -32.21
CA PHE A 802 7.45 -12.34 -31.24
C PHE A 802 8.75 -12.69 -31.98
N ASN A 803 9.82 -12.02 -31.63
CA ASN A 803 11.12 -12.36 -32.19
C ASN A 803 11.67 -13.63 -31.50
N LYS A 804 12.37 -14.46 -32.29
CA LYS A 804 12.95 -15.74 -31.86
C LYS A 804 13.92 -15.65 -30.67
N GLU A 805 14.39 -14.47 -30.34
CA GLU A 805 15.40 -14.23 -29.27
C GLU A 805 14.78 -13.78 -27.94
N GLY A 806 13.46 -13.68 -27.78
CA GLY A 806 12.80 -13.38 -26.52
C GLY A 806 13.05 -11.99 -25.92
N ASN A 807 13.66 -11.08 -26.68
CA ASN A 807 14.05 -9.73 -26.23
C ASN A 807 13.24 -8.59 -26.89
N ALA A 808 12.10 -8.89 -27.47
CA ALA A 808 11.24 -7.87 -28.06
C ALA A 808 10.55 -7.05 -26.97
N SER A 809 10.63 -5.72 -27.09
CA SER A 809 10.04 -4.77 -26.16
C SER A 809 8.95 -3.97 -26.86
N LEU A 810 7.86 -3.70 -26.13
CA LEU A 810 6.85 -2.77 -26.60
C LEU A 810 7.40 -1.35 -26.46
N CYS A 811 7.47 -0.63 -27.57
CA CYS A 811 7.98 0.73 -27.62
C CYS A 811 6.87 1.65 -28.13
N TYR A 812 6.80 2.84 -27.55
CA TYR A 812 5.79 3.84 -27.91
C TYR A 812 6.45 5.20 -28.13
N GLY A 813 6.12 5.87 -29.24
CA GLY A 813 6.63 7.19 -29.57
C GLY A 813 5.52 8.16 -29.96
N LYS A 814 5.69 9.42 -29.63
CA LYS A 814 4.79 10.51 -30.01
C LYS A 814 5.55 11.65 -30.66
N PHE A 815 4.99 12.18 -31.75
CA PHE A 815 5.41 13.43 -32.36
C PHE A 815 4.34 14.49 -32.12
N LEU A 816 4.69 15.58 -31.47
CA LEU A 816 3.83 16.74 -31.31
C LEU A 816 4.09 17.71 -32.46
N ILE A 817 3.10 17.88 -33.34
CA ILE A 817 3.16 18.76 -34.48
C ILE A 817 1.97 19.74 -34.40
N PRO A 818 2.12 20.85 -33.64
CA PRO A 818 0.99 21.76 -33.39
C PRO A 818 0.37 22.35 -34.63
N GLU A 819 1.12 22.40 -35.72
CA GLU A 819 0.66 22.96 -37.00
C GLU A 819 0.10 21.93 -37.97
N LEU A 820 0.02 20.64 -37.57
CA LEU A 820 -0.52 19.58 -38.44
C LEU A 820 -1.96 19.89 -38.90
N TYR A 821 -2.74 20.64 -38.11
CA TYR A 821 -4.10 21.07 -38.46
C TYR A 821 -4.15 22.08 -39.62
N LYS A 822 -3.02 22.71 -39.99
CA LYS A 822 -2.92 23.63 -41.13
C LYS A 822 -2.84 22.89 -42.45
N LEU A 823 -2.50 21.61 -42.44
CA LEU A 823 -2.53 20.75 -43.61
C LEU A 823 -3.98 20.43 -43.99
N ASN A 824 -4.24 20.34 -45.29
CA ASN A 824 -5.52 19.81 -45.74
C ASN A 824 -5.59 18.28 -45.49
N ASN A 825 -6.77 17.70 -45.61
CA ASN A 825 -6.98 16.29 -45.38
C ASN A 825 -6.14 15.40 -46.29
N ASN A 826 -5.92 15.81 -47.53
CA ASN A 826 -5.14 15.04 -48.50
C ASN A 826 -3.65 15.02 -48.15
N ASP A 827 -3.09 16.13 -47.71
CA ASP A 827 -1.68 16.22 -47.28
C ASP A 827 -1.43 15.35 -46.00
N ILE A 828 -2.42 15.29 -45.09
CA ILE A 828 -2.35 14.44 -43.90
C ILE A 828 -2.45 12.96 -44.26
N ASP A 829 -3.33 12.63 -45.21
CA ASP A 829 -3.48 11.26 -45.70
C ASP A 829 -2.21 10.80 -46.42
N GLU A 830 -1.58 11.70 -47.23
CA GLU A 830 -0.31 11.45 -47.88
C GLU A 830 0.83 11.22 -46.90
N LEU A 831 0.99 12.10 -45.88
CA LEU A 831 1.95 11.92 -44.79
C LEU A 831 1.70 10.61 -44.02
N GLY A 832 0.44 10.30 -43.75
CA GLY A 832 0.03 9.05 -43.13
C GLY A 832 0.39 7.80 -43.93
N LEU A 833 0.26 7.87 -45.27
CA LEU A 833 0.64 6.81 -46.21
C LEU A 833 2.17 6.61 -46.24
N GLU A 834 2.94 7.67 -46.30
CA GLU A 834 4.40 7.61 -46.29
C GLU A 834 4.95 7.06 -44.95
N ILE A 835 4.39 7.47 -43.81
CA ILE A 835 4.75 6.90 -42.53
C ILE A 835 4.38 5.41 -42.48
N LYS A 836 3.21 5.02 -43.00
CA LYS A 836 2.81 3.62 -43.10
C LYS A 836 3.79 2.78 -43.92
N GLU A 837 4.37 3.31 -45.00
CA GLU A 837 5.40 2.59 -45.75
C GLU A 837 6.69 2.37 -44.92
N ILE A 838 7.10 3.37 -44.14
CA ILE A 838 8.26 3.23 -43.25
C ILE A 838 8.02 2.13 -42.22
N ILE A 839 6.82 2.06 -41.62
CA ILE A 839 6.49 1.10 -40.53
C ILE A 839 6.00 -0.25 -41.05
N LYS A 840 5.73 -0.43 -42.34
CA LYS A 840 5.07 -1.59 -42.96
C LYS A 840 5.67 -2.95 -42.57
N ASN A 841 6.98 -3.00 -42.43
CA ASN A 841 7.71 -4.21 -42.06
C ASN A 841 8.36 -4.15 -40.65
N LYS A 842 7.98 -3.19 -39.81
CA LYS A 842 8.62 -2.90 -38.53
C LYS A 842 7.69 -3.12 -37.32
N ASN A 843 6.67 -3.98 -37.47
CA ASN A 843 5.76 -4.35 -36.37
C ASN A 843 5.21 -3.15 -35.59
N SER A 844 4.73 -2.15 -36.29
CA SER A 844 4.36 -0.86 -35.74
C SER A 844 2.97 -0.42 -36.21
N ILE A 845 2.30 0.38 -35.37
CA ILE A 845 0.99 0.96 -35.59
C ILE A 845 1.11 2.46 -35.52
N LEU A 846 0.49 3.15 -36.50
CA LEU A 846 0.40 4.59 -36.55
C LEU A 846 -0.98 5.06 -36.09
N TYR A 847 -1.01 6.09 -35.26
CA TYR A 847 -2.22 6.79 -34.87
C TYR A 847 -2.01 8.31 -34.97
N ILE A 848 -2.96 9.03 -35.58
CA ILE A 848 -3.01 10.50 -35.62
C ILE A 848 -4.23 10.93 -34.81
N ASN A 849 -4.05 11.79 -33.80
CA ASN A 849 -5.16 12.20 -32.92
C ASN A 849 -6.20 13.07 -33.68
N ASP A 850 -7.43 13.13 -33.13
CA ASP A 850 -8.57 13.86 -33.74
C ASP A 850 -8.31 15.36 -34.00
N LYS A 851 -7.44 15.97 -33.18
CA LYS A 851 -7.02 17.36 -33.32
C LYS A 851 -5.92 17.54 -34.38
N LYS A 852 -5.44 16.46 -34.96
CA LYS A 852 -4.34 16.43 -35.93
C LYS A 852 -3.10 17.19 -35.46
N THR A 853 -2.74 17.00 -34.20
CA THR A 853 -1.58 17.64 -33.57
C THR A 853 -0.56 16.63 -33.06
N ILE A 854 -0.93 15.37 -32.95
CA ILE A 854 -0.07 14.31 -32.39
C ILE A 854 -0.10 13.10 -33.32
N ILE A 855 1.07 12.63 -33.72
CA ILE A 855 1.30 11.35 -34.38
C ILE A 855 1.89 10.41 -33.35
N SER A 856 1.21 9.29 -33.08
CA SER A 856 1.63 8.28 -32.12
C SER A 856 1.98 6.98 -32.84
N ILE A 857 3.05 6.32 -32.42
CA ILE A 857 3.55 5.07 -32.99
C ILE A 857 3.74 4.07 -31.87
N LEU A 858 3.03 2.96 -31.97
CA LEU A 858 3.21 1.80 -31.11
C LEU A 858 3.96 0.73 -31.90
N SER A 859 5.06 0.23 -31.37
CA SER A 859 5.95 -0.67 -32.13
C SER A 859 6.55 -1.75 -31.23
N TYR A 860 6.63 -2.96 -31.77
CA TYR A 860 7.42 -4.05 -31.17
C TYR A 860 8.78 -4.13 -31.86
N GLN A 861 9.85 -3.82 -31.13
CA GLN A 861 11.19 -3.80 -31.68
C GLN A 861 12.13 -4.72 -30.88
N PRO A 862 13.13 -5.35 -31.55
CA PRO A 862 14.08 -6.22 -30.90
C PRO A 862 15.03 -5.49 -29.93
N SER A 863 15.19 -4.19 -30.07
CA SER A 863 16.02 -3.36 -29.20
C SER A 863 15.55 -1.91 -29.19
N SER A 864 15.92 -1.17 -28.16
CA SER A 864 15.73 0.28 -28.09
C SER A 864 16.39 1.02 -29.26
N GLN A 865 17.55 0.55 -29.70
CA GLN A 865 18.27 1.14 -30.81
C GLN A 865 17.49 1.05 -32.11
N ALA A 866 16.88 -0.10 -32.40
CA ALA A 866 16.04 -0.30 -33.57
C ALA A 866 14.79 0.61 -33.55
N PHE A 867 14.24 0.86 -32.36
CA PHE A 867 13.12 1.79 -32.22
C PHE A 867 13.55 3.24 -32.40
N ILE A 868 14.68 3.64 -31.87
CA ILE A 868 15.25 4.98 -32.05
C ILE A 868 15.52 5.24 -33.53
N GLU A 869 16.06 4.27 -34.27
CA GLU A 869 16.28 4.36 -35.73
C GLU A 869 14.96 4.54 -36.47
N LEU A 870 13.93 3.77 -36.11
CA LEU A 870 12.59 3.93 -36.66
C LEU A 870 12.02 5.32 -36.42
N MET A 871 12.13 5.85 -35.21
CA MET A 871 11.66 7.18 -34.87
C MET A 871 12.43 8.28 -35.57
N ASN A 872 13.74 8.11 -35.80
CA ASN A 872 14.56 9.02 -36.57
C ASN A 872 14.18 9.04 -38.05
N ASP A 873 13.88 7.88 -38.66
CA ASP A 873 13.44 7.81 -40.05
C ASP A 873 12.11 8.53 -40.26
N ILE A 874 11.17 8.33 -39.30
CA ILE A 874 9.87 9.03 -39.32
C ILE A 874 10.05 10.54 -39.09
N TYR A 875 10.95 10.93 -38.19
CA TYR A 875 11.27 12.35 -37.98
C TYR A 875 11.81 13.01 -39.23
N LYS A 876 12.75 12.37 -39.92
CA LYS A 876 13.28 12.87 -41.20
C LYS A 876 12.18 13.07 -42.23
N LEU A 877 11.26 12.11 -42.37
CA LEU A 877 10.12 12.23 -43.27
C LEU A 877 9.25 13.43 -42.91
N ILE A 878 8.85 13.55 -41.66
CA ILE A 878 8.00 14.67 -41.20
C ILE A 878 8.71 16.02 -41.42
N SER A 879 10.04 16.08 -41.19
CA SER A 879 10.82 17.31 -41.35
C SER A 879 10.97 17.79 -42.80
N VAL A 880 10.80 16.89 -43.76
CA VAL A 880 10.87 17.21 -45.24
C VAL A 880 9.52 17.70 -45.75
N PHE A 881 8.42 17.48 -45.01
CA PHE A 881 7.11 17.97 -45.40
C PHE A 881 7.08 19.51 -45.32
N GLU A 882 7.20 20.21 -46.46
CA GLU A 882 7.46 21.66 -46.58
C GLU A 882 6.47 22.61 -45.87
N LYS A 883 5.37 22.10 -45.37
CA LYS A 883 4.28 22.89 -44.75
C LYS A 883 4.23 22.76 -43.20
N THR A 884 5.10 21.97 -42.62
CA THR A 884 5.08 21.72 -41.15
C THR A 884 6.37 22.19 -40.48
N SER A 885 6.28 23.10 -39.53
CA SER A 885 7.33 23.32 -38.51
C SER A 885 7.17 22.31 -37.42
N ILE A 886 8.09 21.35 -37.32
CA ILE A 886 8.12 20.42 -36.24
C ILE A 886 8.59 21.17 -35.00
N LEU A 887 7.72 21.33 -34.02
CA LEU A 887 8.10 22.00 -32.81
C LEU A 887 8.89 21.09 -31.92
N LYS A 888 8.54 19.80 -31.74
CA LYS A 888 9.28 18.88 -30.88
C LYS A 888 8.89 17.42 -31.06
N VAL A 889 9.83 16.54 -30.78
CA VAL A 889 9.65 15.10 -30.79
C VAL A 889 10.00 14.57 -29.41
N ALA A 890 9.09 13.84 -28.79
CA ALA A 890 9.37 13.06 -27.61
C ALA A 890 9.26 11.58 -27.94
N CYS A 891 10.27 10.81 -27.56
CA CYS A 891 10.30 9.38 -27.75
C CYS A 891 10.56 8.72 -26.39
N GLY A 892 9.59 7.93 -25.91
CA GLY A 892 9.76 7.08 -24.76
C GLY A 892 9.99 5.65 -25.21
N VAL A 893 11.06 5.04 -24.72
CA VAL A 893 11.31 3.60 -24.91
C VAL A 893 11.18 2.94 -23.56
N ASP A 894 10.11 2.19 -23.37
CA ASP A 894 9.91 1.41 -22.15
C ASP A 894 10.15 -0.07 -22.43
N PHE A 895 11.11 -0.65 -21.69
CA PHE A 895 11.52 -2.04 -21.81
C PHE A 895 10.81 -2.95 -20.82
N ARG A 896 9.67 -2.56 -20.29
CA ARG A 896 8.99 -3.39 -19.30
C ARG A 896 8.40 -4.65 -19.93
N ARG A 897 8.68 -5.76 -19.30
CA ARG A 897 8.03 -7.03 -19.57
C ARG A 897 6.55 -6.90 -19.21
N PHE A 898 5.66 -7.04 -20.13
CA PHE A 898 4.21 -7.37 -20.08
C PHE A 898 3.38 -7.15 -18.79
N SER A 899 3.78 -6.29 -17.85
CA SER A 899 3.05 -6.10 -16.58
C SER A 899 2.44 -4.72 -16.37
N GLU A 900 2.64 -3.78 -17.29
CA GLU A 900 2.09 -2.42 -17.16
C GLU A 900 0.97 -2.16 -18.15
N THR A 901 0.00 -1.38 -17.70
CA THR A 901 -1.12 -0.96 -18.55
C THR A 901 -0.66 0.11 -19.54
N ILE A 902 -1.29 0.16 -20.69
CA ILE A 902 -1.04 1.20 -21.73
C ILE A 902 -1.22 2.61 -21.13
N ASP A 903 -2.12 2.77 -20.16
CA ASP A 903 -2.38 4.03 -19.45
C ASP A 903 -1.14 4.52 -18.65
N GLU A 904 -0.40 3.62 -17.99
CA GLU A 904 0.86 3.97 -17.28
C GLU A 904 1.98 4.34 -18.26
N LEU A 905 2.05 3.66 -19.42
CA LEU A 905 2.96 4.00 -20.52
C LEU A 905 2.64 5.39 -21.11
N GLU A 906 1.37 5.71 -21.23
CA GLU A 906 0.90 6.97 -21.77
C GLU A 906 1.14 8.14 -20.81
N GLU A 907 0.99 7.94 -19.50
CA GLU A 907 1.27 8.92 -18.46
C GLU A 907 2.78 9.22 -18.38
N ASN A 908 3.63 8.20 -18.43
CA ASN A 908 5.07 8.36 -18.48
C ASN A 908 5.54 9.11 -19.74
N LEU A 909 4.97 8.82 -20.89
CA LEU A 909 5.32 9.47 -22.16
C LEU A 909 4.83 10.92 -22.24
N ASN A 910 3.70 11.24 -21.64
CA ASN A 910 3.26 12.63 -21.53
C ASN A 910 4.22 13.46 -20.66
N SER A 911 4.79 12.87 -19.61
CA SER A 911 5.86 13.46 -18.79
C SER A 911 7.12 13.75 -19.63
N TYR A 912 7.55 12.82 -20.49
CA TYR A 912 8.71 13.01 -21.38
C TYR A 912 8.47 14.04 -22.49
N LEU A 913 7.24 14.12 -22.99
CA LEU A 913 6.85 15.15 -23.95
C LEU A 913 6.99 16.55 -23.35
N ILE A 914 6.60 16.71 -22.07
CA ILE A 914 6.76 17.96 -21.32
C ILE A 914 8.25 18.27 -21.10
N GLU A 915 9.07 17.28 -20.75
CA GLU A 915 10.53 17.47 -20.62
C GLU A 915 11.16 17.90 -21.97
N SER A 916 10.74 17.29 -23.11
CA SER A 916 11.28 17.65 -24.42
C SER A 916 10.90 19.06 -24.88
N ILE A 917 9.76 19.58 -24.38
CA ILE A 917 9.31 20.96 -24.68
C ILE A 917 10.27 22.02 -24.11
N ASN A 918 11.07 21.69 -23.12
CA ASN A 918 12.03 22.60 -22.48
C ASN A 918 13.44 22.57 -23.10
N LEU A 919 13.71 21.71 -24.08
CA LEU A 919 15.03 21.61 -24.74
C LEU A 919 15.08 22.49 -26.01
N LYS A 920 16.22 23.19 -26.18
CA LYS A 920 16.42 24.11 -27.34
C LYS A 920 16.70 23.39 -28.66
N ASP A 921 17.24 22.18 -28.56
CA ASP A 921 17.63 21.37 -29.70
C ASP A 921 16.90 20.03 -29.68
N PHE A 922 16.80 19.42 -30.90
CA PHE A 922 16.19 18.12 -31.03
C PHE A 922 17.01 17.05 -30.28
N GLU A 923 16.48 16.53 -29.20
CA GLU A 923 17.01 15.36 -28.52
C GLU A 923 15.91 14.30 -28.37
N ILE A 924 16.27 13.05 -28.69
CA ILE A 924 15.44 11.91 -28.37
C ILE A 924 15.66 11.56 -26.90
N ILE A 925 14.70 11.91 -26.07
CA ILE A 925 14.76 11.52 -24.65
C ILE A 925 14.25 10.09 -24.54
N TYR A 926 15.10 9.19 -24.08
CA TYR A 926 14.67 7.87 -23.67
C TYR A 926 15.08 7.61 -22.22
N LYS A 927 14.20 7.04 -21.46
CA LYS A 927 14.49 6.54 -20.11
C LYS A 927 14.31 5.04 -20.11
N ARG A 928 15.29 4.35 -19.58
CA ARG A 928 15.24 2.93 -19.27
C ARG A 928 14.62 2.80 -17.88
N SER A 929 13.42 2.27 -17.77
CA SER A 929 12.91 1.87 -16.46
C SER A 929 13.56 0.55 -16.06
N PHE A 930 14.22 0.55 -14.92
CA PHE A 930 14.84 -0.64 -14.34
C PHE A 930 13.85 -1.41 -13.46
#